data_b9f5baec46a9566c7abb0249212c40c3
#
_entry.id   b9f5baec46a9566c7abb0249212c40c3
#
_cell.length_a   1.000
_cell.length_b   1.000
_cell.length_c   1.000
_cell.angle_alpha   90.00
_cell.angle_beta   90.00
_cell.angle_gamma   90.00
#
_symmetry.space_group_name_H-M   'P 1'
#
loop_
_entity.id
_entity.type
_entity.pdbx_description
1 polymer ?
#
loop_
_entity_poly.entity_id
_entity_poly.type
_entity_poly.pdbx_seq_one_letter_code
_entity_poly.pdbx_strand_id
1 'polypeptide(L)'
;MPFVPKLVLFIFWLTVSSHLLAETISGTISDPSGALIPAARIEITGTDLSQPIVLSSDSEGRFSSPDLKPGSYTLRISRDGFETLVKTLELKDKLNVRLSLAISKPRVQVEVPGKKLPYANSDPVYRSLRSVGLGTTYSVSNATFSFDTATFQFQKGTLTFLSPVNGVVTGAVFIGEGHFTLKPATALDAQELKRRISASQVEEDFTEVILRFTAEERRKFFLGIGEQVQNPAEAAAALDRWKDRVRKRHEVAQSFTEQLLQGETMDNVDADLLAAVYNPAHPPFINAYIRGSKHKDLRYFIRTRVGALPQLDSPEEVALINYDPDSMEDGVWYLDHMGAEYQKGTASDEEDRRLFGTSSYKIETVISKNDHLFSQAVINFRPLIDGERVLKFGLLPNLRVMRVLDAQGQDLYFVQEGRKEDGSFYAVLSKAGEKGKDYAITVQYEGDKVLEKAGDGSFYVRARSSWYPNLNGFGERALYDLTYKVPKRYKVISVGNLQSESVEQDFAVSHWLTPAPVAVAGFNYGQYQKLELADEVTGYKISGYYLTELPDDLHNFQALRSMAPQSMTKYALDQTRAQVQLCTHYFGKSPFDRIYITEQPNFAFGQSWPNLVYLPISAYTDSTQRWMLFGNINASFNGFVQEVTPHEVAHQWWGHAVGWASYHDQWLSEGFAEFSAGLFLQQAVAGNWRKDYIEFWDRLQKRILEKNNFGISPNDSGPIWMGLRLISPRTENAYQNVTYAKGAYVLQMLRSIMYSPDDQDKAFIAMMHDFVDSHRDKPASTESFKAVAEKHMSKIMDLSGNGKLDWFFNEWVYGTQIPRYHMEYQLIPAEAGKVKLHMTITQSEVDDHFVMLVPVFVDFGKGMARIGQVGIAGNTTRTADVLLPEKPKKVALNAYKDILER
;
A
#
# COMPACT_ATOMS: atom_id res chain seq x y z
N MET A 1 101.75 23.96 68.14
CA MET A 1 102.12 25.12 67.25
C MET A 1 101.18 25.14 66.09
N PRO A 2 100.97 26.23 65.70
CA PRO A 2 99.67 26.98 65.58
C PRO A 2 99.27 27.13 64.16
N PHE A 3 98.08 27.40 63.95
CA PHE A 3 97.61 28.60 63.22
C PHE A 3 96.08 28.64 63.05
N VAL A 4 95.51 29.65 63.71
CA VAL A 4 94.25 30.26 63.32
C VAL A 4 94.48 31.11 62.06
N PRO A 5 93.62 31.29 61.06
CA PRO A 5 92.54 32.28 61.19
C PRO A 5 91.32 32.17 60.29
N LYS A 6 90.37 33.00 60.66
CA LYS A 6 89.41 33.79 59.94
C LYS A 6 88.09 33.19 59.56
N LEU A 7 87.05 33.58 60.29
CA LEU A 7 85.66 33.68 60.10
C LEU A 7 85.35 34.50 58.87
N VAL A 8 84.56 33.89 57.95
CA VAL A 8 83.80 34.64 56.89
C VAL A 8 82.36 34.24 57.00
N LEU A 9 81.55 35.25 57.32
CA LEU A 9 80.10 35.14 57.44
C LEU A 9 79.53 35.06 56.04
N PHE A 10 78.86 33.86 55.68
CA PHE A 10 78.04 33.74 54.46
C PHE A 10 76.55 33.70 54.90
N ILE A 11 75.83 34.75 54.53
CA ILE A 11 74.35 34.83 54.62
C ILE A 11 73.78 33.88 53.59
N PHE A 12 73.13 32.79 54.04
CA PHE A 12 72.36 31.90 53.21
C PHE A 12 70.99 32.52 53.01
N TRP A 13 70.65 32.92 51.76
CA TRP A 13 69.29 33.17 51.32
C TRP A 13 68.64 31.86 51.08
N LEU A 14 67.64 31.51 51.94
CA LEU A 14 66.68 30.40 51.65
C LEU A 14 65.73 30.90 50.54
N THR A 15 65.96 30.45 49.32
CA THR A 15 64.93 30.48 48.28
C THR A 15 63.96 29.30 48.54
N VAL A 16 62.79 29.62 49.02
CA VAL A 16 61.63 28.65 49.02
C VAL A 16 61.18 28.44 47.59
N SER A 17 61.67 27.39 46.94
CA SER A 17 61.11 26.90 45.70
C SER A 17 59.74 26.29 46.02
N SER A 18 58.69 27.02 45.74
CA SER A 18 57.34 26.44 45.65
C SER A 18 57.36 25.45 44.51
N HIS A 19 57.44 24.16 44.79
CA HIS A 19 57.07 23.13 43.82
C HIS A 19 55.60 23.34 43.48
N LEU A 20 55.31 23.90 42.32
CA LEU A 20 53.99 23.79 41.71
C LEU A 20 53.78 22.30 41.46
N LEU A 21 52.89 21.67 42.24
CA LEU A 21 52.40 20.33 42.00
C LEU A 21 51.73 20.28 40.63
N ALA A 22 52.30 19.50 39.73
CA ALA A 22 51.72 19.26 38.40
C ALA A 22 50.65 18.17 38.56
N GLU A 23 49.43 18.48 38.12
CA GLU A 23 48.28 17.61 38.29
C GLU A 23 47.75 17.15 36.92
N THR A 24 47.05 16.01 36.86
CA THR A 24 46.56 15.44 35.58
C THR A 24 45.05 15.28 35.58
N ILE A 25 44.44 15.47 34.44
CA ILE A 25 43.04 15.10 34.14
C ILE A 25 43.06 13.77 33.42
N SER A 26 42.51 12.74 34.04
CA SER A 26 42.35 11.40 33.47
C SER A 26 40.92 10.97 33.47
N GLY A 27 40.58 9.95 32.72
CA GLY A 27 39.22 9.48 32.70
C GLY A 27 38.93 8.36 31.71
N THR A 28 37.65 7.95 31.67
CA THR A 28 37.12 6.98 30.71
C THR A 28 35.98 7.58 29.94
N ILE A 29 35.90 7.24 28.63
CA ILE A 29 34.85 7.67 27.72
C ILE A 29 34.04 6.43 27.34
N SER A 30 32.72 6.50 27.55
CA SER A 30 31.77 5.44 27.21
C SER A 30 30.57 5.99 26.43
N ASP A 31 29.81 5.10 25.84
CA ASP A 31 28.47 5.42 25.32
C ASP A 31 27.40 5.34 26.44
N PRO A 32 26.11 5.66 26.17
CA PRO A 32 25.04 5.58 27.16
C PRO A 32 24.78 4.17 27.71
N SER A 33 25.17 3.11 26.98
CA SER A 33 25.07 1.72 27.43
C SER A 33 26.22 1.28 28.30
N GLY A 34 27.28 2.15 28.47
CA GLY A 34 28.47 1.87 29.21
C GLY A 34 29.60 1.20 28.39
N ALA A 35 29.38 0.99 27.07
CA ALA A 35 30.43 0.48 26.19
C ALA A 35 31.53 1.54 26.00
N LEU A 36 32.83 1.12 26.17
CA LEU A 36 33.98 2.02 26.11
C LEU A 36 34.24 2.49 24.68
N ILE A 37 34.58 3.78 24.50
CA ILE A 37 34.81 4.41 23.20
C ILE A 37 36.33 4.63 22.97
N PRO A 38 36.96 3.82 22.10
CA PRO A 38 38.38 4.01 21.74
C PRO A 38 38.53 5.10 20.68
N ALA A 39 39.74 5.70 20.64
CA ALA A 39 40.14 6.72 19.69
C ALA A 39 39.21 7.95 19.64
N ALA A 40 38.55 8.29 20.75
CA ALA A 40 37.83 9.56 20.87
C ALA A 40 38.86 10.69 20.97
N ARG A 41 38.70 11.75 20.20
CA ARG A 41 39.55 12.95 20.25
C ARG A 41 39.14 13.81 21.43
N ILE A 42 40.09 14.12 22.32
CA ILE A 42 39.95 15.00 23.48
C ILE A 42 40.79 16.25 23.26
N GLU A 43 40.16 17.39 23.22
CA GLU A 43 40.82 18.69 23.11
C GLU A 43 40.64 19.44 24.45
N ILE A 44 41.72 19.76 25.12
CA ILE A 44 41.72 20.44 26.41
C ILE A 44 42.17 21.89 26.21
N THR A 45 41.34 22.83 26.61
CA THR A 45 41.65 24.28 26.61
C THR A 45 41.53 24.83 28.02
N GLY A 46 42.34 25.85 28.37
CA GLY A 46 42.30 26.54 29.66
C GLY A 46 43.05 27.86 29.58
N THR A 47 42.82 28.76 30.56
CA THR A 47 43.38 30.11 30.59
C THR A 47 44.90 30.11 30.64
N ASP A 48 45.51 29.05 31.16
CA ASP A 48 46.97 28.91 31.31
C ASP A 48 47.61 28.10 30.17
N LEU A 49 46.85 27.68 29.18
CA LEU A 49 47.37 26.98 28.01
C LEU A 49 47.46 27.93 26.81
N SER A 50 48.69 28.07 26.28
CA SER A 50 48.93 28.86 25.07
C SER A 50 48.40 28.24 23.78
N GLN A 51 48.17 26.90 23.79
CA GLN A 51 47.56 26.13 22.69
C GLN A 51 46.76 24.98 23.30
N PRO A 52 45.69 24.51 22.62
CA PRO A 52 44.92 23.35 23.03
C PRO A 52 45.77 22.08 23.08
N ILE A 53 45.62 21.28 24.13
CA ILE A 53 46.19 19.93 24.21
C ILE A 53 45.23 18.96 23.56
N VAL A 54 45.70 18.19 22.57
CA VAL A 54 44.91 17.22 21.85
C VAL A 54 45.37 15.81 22.18
N LEU A 55 44.50 14.96 22.67
CA LEU A 55 44.70 13.57 23.04
C LEU A 55 43.71 12.64 22.34
N SER A 56 43.97 11.34 22.38
CA SER A 56 43.03 10.31 21.96
C SER A 56 42.83 9.28 23.07
N SER A 57 41.61 8.75 23.24
CA SER A 57 41.40 7.63 24.15
C SER A 57 42.03 6.34 23.62
N ASP A 58 42.49 5.46 24.53
CA ASP A 58 43.08 4.15 24.22
C ASP A 58 41.98 3.11 23.81
N SER A 59 42.41 1.85 23.62
CA SER A 59 41.52 0.74 23.29
C SER A 59 40.45 0.43 24.36
N GLU A 60 40.66 0.89 25.57
CA GLU A 60 39.74 0.76 26.70
C GLU A 60 39.06 2.09 27.06
N GLY A 61 39.00 3.03 26.07
CA GLY A 61 38.35 4.32 26.25
C GLY A 61 38.99 5.25 27.28
N ARG A 62 40.18 4.97 27.75
CA ARG A 62 40.88 5.77 28.78
C ARG A 62 41.74 6.87 28.15
N PHE A 63 41.86 8.01 28.85
CA PHE A 63 42.76 9.08 28.50
C PHE A 63 43.41 9.67 29.73
N SER A 64 44.58 10.31 29.54
CA SER A 64 45.29 11.07 30.59
C SER A 64 45.99 12.27 29.97
N SER A 65 45.78 13.45 30.52
CA SER A 65 46.50 14.66 30.10
C SER A 65 47.97 14.62 30.51
N PRO A 66 48.85 15.40 29.87
CA PRO A 66 50.09 15.83 30.46
C PRO A 66 49.85 16.60 31.77
N ASP A 67 50.94 16.87 32.50
CA ASP A 67 50.92 17.68 33.72
C ASP A 67 50.35 19.09 33.46
N LEU A 68 49.29 19.42 34.19
CA LEU A 68 48.60 20.71 34.14
C LEU A 68 48.73 21.46 35.48
N LYS A 69 48.59 22.76 35.42
CA LYS A 69 48.50 23.59 36.63
C LYS A 69 47.06 23.54 37.21
N PRO A 70 46.91 23.69 38.54
CA PRO A 70 45.56 23.89 39.07
C PRO A 70 44.83 25.04 38.37
N GLY A 71 43.58 24.83 37.95
CA GLY A 71 42.82 25.83 37.18
C GLY A 71 41.58 25.26 36.49
N SER A 72 40.88 26.10 35.74
CA SER A 72 39.70 25.73 35.01
C SER A 72 40.04 25.27 33.59
N TYR A 73 39.60 24.08 33.20
CA TYR A 73 39.85 23.47 31.88
C TYR A 73 38.55 23.03 31.20
N THR A 74 38.44 23.33 29.92
CA THR A 74 37.34 22.85 29.11
C THR A 74 37.77 21.69 28.21
N LEU A 75 37.16 20.53 28.38
CA LEU A 75 37.34 19.34 27.57
C LEU A 75 36.28 19.31 26.46
N ARG A 76 36.74 19.29 25.23
CA ARG A 76 35.91 19.03 24.05
C ARG A 76 36.23 17.62 23.54
N ILE A 77 35.24 16.73 23.59
CA ILE A 77 35.41 15.32 23.25
C ILE A 77 34.56 15.02 22.04
N SER A 78 35.15 14.48 21.00
CA SER A 78 34.47 14.15 19.76
C SER A 78 34.89 12.77 19.24
N ARG A 79 33.97 12.05 18.68
CA ARG A 79 34.17 10.80 17.98
C ARG A 79 33.09 10.67 16.89
N ASP A 80 33.46 10.18 15.71
CA ASP A 80 32.51 9.94 14.64
C ASP A 80 31.42 8.96 15.09
N GLY A 81 30.16 9.30 14.82
CA GLY A 81 28.99 8.55 15.32
C GLY A 81 28.52 8.98 16.71
N PHE A 82 29.12 9.99 17.34
CA PHE A 82 28.74 10.52 18.66
C PHE A 82 28.58 12.04 18.65
N GLU A 83 27.69 12.55 19.51
CA GLU A 83 27.57 14.00 19.74
C GLU A 83 28.83 14.51 20.48
N THR A 84 29.34 15.68 20.06
CA THR A 84 30.49 16.31 20.74
C THR A 84 30.08 16.70 22.16
N LEU A 85 30.81 16.20 23.15
CA LEU A 85 30.65 16.60 24.53
C LEU A 85 31.62 17.74 24.87
N VAL A 86 31.10 18.82 25.42
CA VAL A 86 31.90 19.91 25.99
C VAL A 86 31.64 19.98 27.48
N LYS A 87 32.74 19.89 28.30
CA LYS A 87 32.64 19.89 29.76
C LYS A 87 33.74 20.69 30.37
N THR A 88 33.38 21.65 31.20
CA THR A 88 34.36 22.43 31.99
C THR A 88 34.57 21.75 33.33
N LEU A 89 35.86 21.66 33.76
CA LEU A 89 36.29 20.98 34.96
C LEU A 89 37.28 21.90 35.73
N GLU A 90 37.21 21.86 37.07
CA GLU A 90 38.15 22.53 37.95
C GLU A 90 39.19 21.55 38.44
N LEU A 91 40.45 21.75 38.04
CA LEU A 91 41.58 20.94 38.47
C LEU A 91 42.20 21.56 39.70
N LYS A 92 42.10 20.88 40.85
CA LYS A 92 42.75 21.25 42.11
C LYS A 92 43.81 20.23 42.53
N ASP A 93 43.49 18.94 42.29
CA ASP A 93 44.30 17.77 42.47
C ASP A 93 44.11 16.84 41.29
N LYS A 94 44.73 15.65 41.25
CA LYS A 94 44.48 14.61 40.23
C LYS A 94 43.00 14.36 40.07
N LEU A 95 42.46 14.60 38.86
CA LEU A 95 41.07 14.49 38.57
C LEU A 95 40.81 13.27 37.63
N ASN A 96 39.97 12.33 38.08
CA ASN A 96 39.52 11.22 37.23
C ASN A 96 38.06 11.37 36.95
N VAL A 97 37.66 11.41 35.64
CA VAL A 97 36.30 11.65 35.21
C VAL A 97 35.75 10.50 34.36
N ARG A 98 34.47 10.20 34.53
CA ARG A 98 33.73 9.35 33.62
C ARG A 98 32.85 10.21 32.74
N LEU A 99 32.99 10.05 31.42
CA LEU A 99 32.32 10.87 30.42
C LEU A 99 31.55 9.96 29.47
N SER A 100 30.27 10.27 29.24
CA SER A 100 29.44 9.54 28.32
C SER A 100 29.14 10.43 27.11
N LEU A 101 29.42 9.91 25.91
CA LEU A 101 29.07 10.54 24.66
C LEU A 101 27.70 10.02 24.18
N ALA A 102 26.75 10.90 23.97
CA ALA A 102 25.52 10.54 23.31
C ALA A 102 25.80 10.11 21.87
N ILE A 103 25.11 9.07 21.39
CA ILE A 103 25.19 8.64 19.98
C ILE A 103 24.62 9.77 19.13
N SER A 104 25.42 10.26 18.18
CA SER A 104 24.93 11.28 17.26
C SER A 104 23.80 10.70 16.42
N LYS A 105 22.66 11.37 16.40
CA LYS A 105 21.67 11.11 15.37
C LYS A 105 22.38 11.37 14.03
N PRO A 106 22.29 10.44 13.05
CA PRO A 106 22.92 10.68 11.76
C PRO A 106 22.27 11.94 11.14
N ARG A 107 22.96 13.05 11.23
CA ARG A 107 22.66 14.25 10.44
C ARG A 107 23.45 14.12 9.16
N VAL A 108 22.75 14.02 8.04
CA VAL A 108 23.34 14.41 6.77
C VAL A 108 23.66 15.91 6.94
N GLN A 109 24.94 16.25 7.10
CA GLN A 109 25.35 17.64 7.10
C GLN A 109 25.20 18.19 5.70
N VAL A 110 24.02 18.70 5.39
CA VAL A 110 23.90 19.76 4.41
C VAL A 110 24.17 21.03 5.20
N GLU A 111 25.33 21.67 5.02
CA GLU A 111 25.58 23.02 5.51
C GLU A 111 24.51 23.94 4.90
N VAL A 112 23.59 24.38 5.73
CA VAL A 112 22.58 25.35 5.35
C VAL A 112 23.12 26.72 5.69
N PRO A 113 23.43 27.56 4.70
CA PRO A 113 23.82 28.95 4.99
C PRO A 113 22.62 29.62 5.67
N GLY A 114 22.78 30.05 6.89
CA GLY A 114 22.00 30.96 7.77
C GLY A 114 20.63 31.51 7.42
N LYS A 115 19.87 30.91 6.46
CA LYS A 115 18.46 31.25 6.16
C LYS A 115 17.53 30.44 7.04
N LYS A 116 16.57 31.11 7.68
CA LYS A 116 15.41 30.41 8.28
C LYS A 116 14.78 29.52 7.20
N LEU A 117 14.75 28.22 7.46
CA LEU A 117 14.06 27.25 6.62
C LEU A 117 12.56 27.58 6.60
N PRO A 118 11.87 27.45 5.46
CA PRO A 118 10.42 27.47 5.47
C PRO A 118 9.94 26.29 6.33
N TYR A 119 9.13 26.60 7.33
CA TYR A 119 8.48 25.57 8.15
C TYR A 119 7.31 24.98 7.37
N ALA A 120 6.90 23.75 7.75
CA ALA A 120 5.63 23.19 7.32
C ALA A 120 4.50 24.23 7.49
N ASN A 121 3.58 24.26 6.54
CA ASN A 121 2.43 25.19 6.54
C ASN A 121 2.80 26.68 6.51
N SER A 122 3.98 27.00 6.04
CA SER A 122 4.45 28.39 5.95
C SER A 122 3.94 29.14 4.70
N ASP A 123 3.36 28.43 3.72
CA ASP A 123 2.76 29.04 2.55
C ASP A 123 1.64 30.02 2.97
N PRO A 124 1.71 31.30 2.57
CA PRO A 124 0.76 32.32 3.05
C PRO A 124 -0.66 32.09 2.55
N VAL A 125 -0.83 31.55 1.34
CA VAL A 125 -2.14 31.25 0.76
C VAL A 125 -2.76 30.05 1.48
N TYR A 126 -1.98 29.01 1.73
CA TYR A 126 -2.45 27.87 2.52
C TYR A 126 -2.92 28.30 3.91
N ARG A 127 -2.13 29.10 4.61
CA ARG A 127 -2.54 29.61 5.95
C ARG A 127 -3.83 30.39 5.92
N SER A 128 -4.04 31.18 4.85
CA SER A 128 -5.29 31.92 4.65
C SER A 128 -6.48 31.00 4.38
N LEU A 129 -6.28 29.93 3.58
CA LEU A 129 -7.29 28.88 3.35
C LEU A 129 -7.63 28.14 4.65
N ARG A 130 -6.60 27.75 5.42
CA ARG A 130 -6.76 27.03 6.69
C ARG A 130 -7.51 27.83 7.75
N SER A 131 -7.34 29.16 7.76
CA SER A 131 -7.98 30.10 8.68
C SER A 131 -9.20 30.81 8.09
N VAL A 132 -9.69 30.39 6.91
CA VAL A 132 -10.80 31.07 6.22
C VAL A 132 -12.02 31.22 7.14
N GLY A 133 -12.57 32.43 7.16
CA GLY A 133 -13.78 32.78 7.91
C GLY A 133 -14.98 33.03 7.00
N LEU A 134 -16.07 33.50 7.59
CA LEU A 134 -17.28 33.87 6.89
C LEU A 134 -17.10 35.21 6.14
N GLY A 135 -17.65 35.29 4.95
CA GLY A 135 -17.75 36.48 4.10
C GLY A 135 -19.20 37.02 4.05
N THR A 136 -19.71 37.22 2.84
CA THR A 136 -21.03 37.81 2.63
C THR A 136 -22.12 36.76 2.69
N THR A 137 -23.22 37.06 3.35
CA THR A 137 -24.42 36.24 3.48
C THR A 137 -25.57 36.77 2.64
N TYR A 138 -26.28 35.85 2.02
CA TYR A 138 -27.50 36.11 1.24
C TYR A 138 -28.66 35.27 1.74
N SER A 139 -29.88 35.84 1.65
CA SER A 139 -31.09 35.04 1.85
C SER A 139 -31.30 34.07 0.67
N VAL A 140 -31.86 32.90 0.96
CA VAL A 140 -32.22 31.91 -0.03
C VAL A 140 -33.66 31.47 0.19
N SER A 141 -34.42 31.39 -0.91
CA SER A 141 -35.79 30.91 -0.90
C SER A 141 -36.10 30.16 -2.17
N ASN A 142 -36.43 28.87 -2.07
CA ASN A 142 -36.75 27.96 -3.18
C ASN A 142 -35.70 27.94 -4.29
N ALA A 143 -34.42 27.95 -3.96
CA ALA A 143 -33.31 27.81 -4.90
C ALA A 143 -32.95 26.35 -5.12
N THR A 144 -32.75 25.97 -6.39
CA THR A 144 -32.33 24.64 -6.79
C THR A 144 -30.99 24.69 -7.48
N PHE A 145 -30.06 23.86 -6.99
CA PHE A 145 -28.72 23.72 -7.54
C PHE A 145 -28.48 22.25 -7.93
N SER A 146 -28.19 22.00 -9.18
CA SER A 146 -27.90 20.67 -9.68
C SER A 146 -26.41 20.50 -9.99
N PHE A 147 -25.84 19.43 -9.49
CA PHE A 147 -24.45 19.02 -9.70
C PHE A 147 -24.47 17.58 -10.16
N ASP A 148 -24.36 17.36 -11.46
CA ASP A 148 -24.45 16.06 -12.11
C ASP A 148 -25.69 15.27 -11.68
N THR A 149 -25.53 14.16 -10.96
CA THR A 149 -26.58 13.26 -10.49
C THR A 149 -27.31 13.76 -9.23
N ALA A 150 -26.77 14.79 -8.57
CA ALA A 150 -27.32 15.32 -7.34
C ALA A 150 -28.03 16.67 -7.53
N THR A 151 -29.09 16.86 -6.77
CA THR A 151 -29.85 18.12 -6.69
C THR A 151 -29.98 18.57 -5.23
N PHE A 152 -29.63 19.83 -4.97
CA PHE A 152 -29.81 20.51 -3.71
C PHE A 152 -30.95 21.52 -3.86
N GLN A 153 -32.04 21.35 -3.12
CA GLN A 153 -33.13 22.29 -3.01
C GLN A 153 -33.00 23.05 -1.68
N PHE A 154 -32.59 24.31 -1.73
CA PHE A 154 -32.54 25.20 -0.57
C PHE A 154 -33.91 25.90 -0.44
N GLN A 155 -34.77 25.34 0.42
CA GLN A 155 -36.17 25.77 0.51
C GLN A 155 -36.27 27.12 1.19
N LYS A 156 -35.59 27.31 2.32
CA LYS A 156 -35.56 28.56 3.07
C LYS A 156 -34.33 28.61 3.99
N GLY A 157 -33.59 29.73 3.92
CA GLY A 157 -32.41 29.87 4.78
C GLY A 157 -31.48 30.98 4.35
N THR A 158 -30.20 30.81 4.68
CA THR A 158 -29.13 31.74 4.32
C THR A 158 -27.96 31.00 3.73
N LEU A 159 -27.32 31.57 2.72
CA LEU A 159 -26.08 31.11 2.13
C LEU A 159 -24.98 32.13 2.41
N THR A 160 -24.02 31.74 3.25
CA THR A 160 -22.87 32.57 3.62
C THR A 160 -21.65 32.12 2.86
N PHE A 161 -21.15 32.92 1.94
CA PHE A 161 -19.89 32.63 1.27
C PHE A 161 -18.71 32.76 2.23
N LEU A 162 -17.66 31.98 2.04
CA LEU A 162 -16.41 32.13 2.78
C LEU A 162 -15.66 33.38 2.29
N SER A 163 -14.86 33.98 3.16
CA SER A 163 -14.02 35.13 2.82
C SER A 163 -13.08 34.79 1.66
N PRO A 164 -12.87 35.69 0.69
CA PRO A 164 -11.96 35.43 -0.42
C PRO A 164 -10.51 35.21 0.06
N VAL A 165 -9.83 34.25 -0.52
CA VAL A 165 -8.39 34.01 -0.38
C VAL A 165 -7.74 34.31 -1.73
N ASN A 166 -6.79 35.22 -1.81
CA ASN A 166 -6.25 35.75 -3.08
C ASN A 166 -7.35 36.19 -4.09
N GLY A 167 -8.45 36.75 -3.61
CA GLY A 167 -9.57 37.14 -4.44
C GLY A 167 -10.51 36.00 -4.86
N VAL A 168 -10.21 34.74 -4.50
CA VAL A 168 -10.99 33.55 -4.84
C VAL A 168 -11.86 33.15 -3.63
N VAL A 169 -13.16 33.00 -3.86
CA VAL A 169 -14.09 32.41 -2.88
C VAL A 169 -14.09 30.90 -3.06
N THR A 170 -13.78 30.16 -2.00
CA THR A 170 -13.52 28.72 -2.03
C THR A 170 -14.57 27.88 -1.29
N GLY A 171 -15.70 28.46 -0.93
CA GLY A 171 -16.77 27.72 -0.29
C GLY A 171 -17.93 28.60 0.21
N ALA A 172 -18.93 27.97 0.76
CA ALA A 172 -20.08 28.58 1.38
C ALA A 172 -20.65 27.70 2.47
N VAL A 173 -21.40 28.30 3.39
CA VAL A 173 -22.18 27.65 4.46
C VAL A 173 -23.66 27.95 4.22
N PHE A 174 -24.47 26.91 4.05
CA PHE A 174 -25.93 27.04 4.05
C PHE A 174 -26.47 26.65 5.42
N ILE A 175 -27.36 27.48 5.95
CA ILE A 175 -28.15 27.23 7.18
C ILE A 175 -29.61 27.46 6.84
N GLY A 176 -30.44 26.45 7.04
CA GLY A 176 -31.88 26.54 6.77
C GLY A 176 -32.49 25.19 6.43
N GLU A 177 -33.69 25.19 5.87
CA GLU A 177 -34.39 23.99 5.44
C GLU A 177 -34.05 23.70 3.98
N GLY A 178 -33.69 22.44 3.68
CA GLY A 178 -33.38 22.00 2.32
C GLY A 178 -33.57 20.50 2.12
N HIS A 179 -33.54 20.10 0.87
CA HIS A 179 -33.70 18.72 0.47
C HIS A 179 -32.62 18.34 -0.55
N PHE A 180 -31.98 17.19 -0.34
CA PHE A 180 -30.96 16.61 -1.21
C PHE A 180 -31.52 15.37 -1.90
N THR A 181 -31.33 15.27 -3.21
CA THR A 181 -31.69 14.10 -3.99
C THR A 181 -30.48 13.67 -4.81
N LEU A 182 -30.16 12.36 -4.83
CA LEU A 182 -29.22 11.77 -5.78
C LEU A 182 -29.90 10.66 -6.54
N LYS A 183 -29.83 10.71 -7.87
CA LYS A 183 -30.32 9.67 -8.79
C LYS A 183 -29.12 9.10 -9.54
N PRO A 184 -28.79 7.81 -9.33
CA PRO A 184 -27.73 7.15 -10.06
C PRO A 184 -27.84 7.32 -11.59
N ALA A 185 -26.70 7.47 -12.26
CA ALA A 185 -26.63 7.65 -13.71
C ALA A 185 -27.04 6.38 -14.46
N THR A 186 -26.76 5.21 -13.91
CA THR A 186 -27.01 3.91 -14.54
C THR A 186 -27.99 3.04 -13.73
N ALA A 187 -28.59 2.06 -14.38
CA ALA A 187 -29.45 1.08 -13.72
C ALA A 187 -28.63 0.14 -12.82
N LEU A 188 -27.38 -0.14 -13.18
CA LEU A 188 -26.46 -0.95 -12.38
C LEU A 188 -26.19 -0.26 -11.03
N ASP A 189 -25.81 1.01 -11.03
CA ASP A 189 -25.54 1.75 -9.81
C ASP A 189 -26.77 1.94 -8.94
N ALA A 190 -27.95 2.11 -9.56
CA ALA A 190 -29.22 2.11 -8.81
C ALA A 190 -29.47 0.76 -8.11
N GLN A 191 -29.08 -0.36 -8.72
CA GLN A 191 -29.16 -1.69 -8.10
C GLN A 191 -28.16 -1.84 -6.96
N GLU A 192 -26.91 -1.38 -7.14
CA GLU A 192 -25.88 -1.43 -6.11
C GLU A 192 -26.24 -0.54 -4.90
N LEU A 193 -26.73 0.66 -5.15
CA LEU A 193 -27.28 1.54 -4.12
C LEU A 193 -28.40 0.84 -3.33
N LYS A 194 -29.30 0.16 -4.03
CA LYS A 194 -30.41 -0.60 -3.41
C LYS A 194 -29.89 -1.75 -2.52
N ARG A 195 -28.79 -2.39 -2.87
CA ARG A 195 -28.15 -3.40 -2.01
C ARG A 195 -27.61 -2.78 -0.72
N ARG A 196 -27.09 -1.56 -0.81
CA ARG A 196 -26.46 -0.86 0.30
C ARG A 196 -27.47 -0.27 1.29
N ILE A 197 -28.44 0.51 0.79
CA ILE A 197 -29.37 1.30 1.60
C ILE A 197 -30.86 0.94 1.39
N SER A 198 -31.16 -0.14 0.69
CA SER A 198 -32.54 -0.58 0.35
C SER A 198 -33.36 0.42 -0.48
N ALA A 199 -32.73 1.41 -1.10
CA ALA A 199 -33.34 2.41 -1.97
C ALA A 199 -32.51 2.59 -3.26
N SER A 200 -33.16 2.83 -4.41
CA SER A 200 -32.50 3.04 -5.70
C SER A 200 -32.12 4.49 -5.99
N GLN A 201 -32.42 5.40 -5.09
CA GLN A 201 -32.05 6.80 -5.08
C GLN A 201 -31.89 7.27 -3.63
N VAL A 202 -31.16 8.36 -3.42
CA VAL A 202 -31.01 8.97 -2.09
C VAL A 202 -31.89 10.19 -2.02
N GLU A 203 -32.62 10.33 -0.89
CA GLU A 203 -33.38 11.51 -0.53
C GLU A 203 -33.09 11.83 0.93
N GLU A 204 -32.70 13.09 1.20
CA GLU A 204 -32.33 13.53 2.55
C GLU A 204 -32.73 14.97 2.80
N ASP A 205 -33.51 15.21 3.86
CA ASP A 205 -33.76 16.56 4.35
C ASP A 205 -32.58 17.03 5.18
N PHE A 206 -32.18 18.28 5.04
CA PHE A 206 -31.03 18.84 5.75
C PHE A 206 -31.28 20.24 6.29
N THR A 207 -30.52 20.61 7.32
CA THR A 207 -30.53 21.95 7.92
C THR A 207 -29.21 22.69 7.78
N GLU A 208 -28.15 21.98 7.36
CA GLU A 208 -26.79 22.52 7.28
C GLU A 208 -26.05 21.86 6.11
N VAL A 209 -25.41 22.67 5.27
CA VAL A 209 -24.49 22.17 4.24
C VAL A 209 -23.25 23.06 4.20
N ILE A 210 -22.07 22.44 4.28
CA ILE A 210 -20.79 23.12 4.02
C ILE A 210 -20.35 22.76 2.62
N LEU A 211 -20.12 23.78 1.81
CA LEU A 211 -19.66 23.66 0.43
C LEU A 211 -18.21 24.11 0.34
N ARG A 212 -17.35 23.30 -0.31
CA ARG A 212 -15.99 23.67 -0.69
C ARG A 212 -15.87 23.45 -2.20
N PHE A 213 -15.44 24.49 -2.95
CA PHE A 213 -15.48 24.46 -4.40
C PHE A 213 -14.41 25.36 -5.04
N THR A 214 -14.10 25.03 -6.29
CA THR A 214 -13.27 25.89 -7.15
C THR A 214 -14.05 27.09 -7.67
N ALA A 215 -13.36 28.11 -8.20
CA ALA A 215 -13.97 29.38 -8.62
C ALA A 215 -15.05 29.23 -9.70
N GLU A 216 -14.92 28.24 -10.59
CA GLU A 216 -15.89 27.97 -11.65
C GLU A 216 -17.24 27.55 -11.11
N GLU A 217 -17.27 26.66 -10.13
CA GLU A 217 -18.48 26.14 -9.51
C GLU A 217 -19.24 27.22 -8.72
N ARG A 218 -18.57 28.26 -8.24
CA ARG A 218 -19.19 29.39 -7.54
C ARG A 218 -20.33 30.02 -8.34
N ARG A 219 -20.20 30.11 -9.68
CA ARG A 219 -21.19 30.80 -10.54
C ARG A 219 -22.57 30.17 -10.44
N LYS A 220 -22.67 28.86 -10.20
CA LYS A 220 -23.92 28.16 -10.08
C LYS A 220 -24.78 28.67 -8.92
N PHE A 221 -24.15 29.06 -7.82
CA PHE A 221 -24.86 29.53 -6.61
C PHE A 221 -25.45 30.94 -6.71
N PHE A 222 -25.00 31.78 -7.67
CA PHE A 222 -25.54 33.12 -7.82
C PHE A 222 -26.94 33.18 -8.50
N LEU A 223 -27.41 32.09 -9.09
CA LEU A 223 -28.68 32.03 -9.81
C LEU A 223 -29.90 31.88 -8.89
N GLY A 224 -29.72 31.68 -7.60
CA GLY A 224 -30.84 31.41 -6.68
C GLY A 224 -30.79 32.19 -5.35
N ILE A 225 -29.87 33.17 -5.21
CA ILE A 225 -29.72 33.94 -3.98
C ILE A 225 -30.58 35.24 -4.03
N GLY A 226 -31.10 35.65 -2.83
CA GLY A 226 -31.88 36.86 -2.66
C GLY A 226 -31.04 38.05 -2.19
N GLU A 227 -31.56 38.82 -1.29
CA GLU A 227 -30.92 40.03 -0.76
C GLU A 227 -29.78 39.67 0.21
N GLN A 228 -28.79 40.56 0.33
CA GLN A 228 -27.73 40.47 1.31
C GLN A 228 -28.30 40.68 2.72
N VAL A 229 -27.95 39.80 3.64
CA VAL A 229 -28.40 39.81 5.04
C VAL A 229 -27.19 39.69 5.97
N GLN A 230 -27.44 39.85 7.29
CA GLN A 230 -26.41 39.64 8.30
C GLN A 230 -26.03 38.18 8.43
N ASN A 231 -24.77 37.89 8.76
CA ASN A 231 -24.31 36.54 9.01
C ASN A 231 -25.03 35.94 10.22
N PRO A 232 -25.67 34.78 10.08
CA PRO A 232 -26.26 34.10 11.23
C PRO A 232 -25.14 33.53 12.13
N ALA A 233 -25.36 33.54 13.44
CA ALA A 233 -24.40 32.97 14.39
C ALA A 233 -24.18 31.46 14.17
N GLU A 234 -25.21 30.75 13.68
CA GLU A 234 -25.20 29.33 13.36
C GLU A 234 -24.23 28.99 12.24
N ALA A 235 -24.01 29.90 11.28
CA ALA A 235 -23.08 29.67 10.19
C ALA A 235 -21.63 29.57 10.69
N ALA A 236 -21.23 30.40 11.66
CA ALA A 236 -19.91 30.31 12.28
C ALA A 236 -19.72 28.98 13.01
N ALA A 237 -20.71 28.62 13.82
CA ALA A 237 -20.71 27.37 14.58
C ALA A 237 -20.68 26.13 13.66
N ALA A 238 -21.40 26.17 12.50
CA ALA A 238 -21.37 25.11 11.50
C ALA A 238 -20.00 24.97 10.86
N LEU A 239 -19.38 26.08 10.46
CA LEU A 239 -18.02 26.07 9.87
C LEU A 239 -16.98 25.53 10.86
N ASP A 240 -17.08 25.88 12.14
CA ASP A 240 -16.14 25.41 13.17
C ASP A 240 -16.33 23.92 13.46
N ARG A 241 -17.58 23.42 13.56
CA ARG A 241 -17.87 21.98 13.68
C ARG A 241 -17.31 21.19 12.50
N TRP A 242 -17.50 21.70 11.27
CA TRP A 242 -16.97 21.07 10.08
C TRP A 242 -15.44 21.01 10.11
N LYS A 243 -14.77 22.13 10.43
CA LYS A 243 -13.30 22.17 10.55
C LYS A 243 -12.78 21.17 11.56
N ASP A 244 -13.40 21.07 12.73
CA ASP A 244 -13.03 20.09 13.75
C ASP A 244 -13.19 18.66 13.23
N ARG A 245 -14.31 18.37 12.57
CA ARG A 245 -14.61 17.03 12.07
C ARG A 245 -13.66 16.56 10.94
N VAL A 246 -13.42 17.39 9.93
CA VAL A 246 -12.60 16.99 8.77
C VAL A 246 -11.10 17.05 9.03
N ARG A 247 -10.66 17.80 10.03
CA ARG A 247 -9.25 17.95 10.39
C ARG A 247 -8.77 16.97 11.45
N LYS A 248 -9.67 16.21 12.05
CA LYS A 248 -9.33 15.26 13.10
C LYS A 248 -9.01 13.90 12.51
N ARG A 249 -7.81 13.40 12.83
CA ARG A 249 -7.41 12.03 12.54
C ARG A 249 -7.60 11.15 13.77
N HIS A 250 -8.08 9.95 13.59
CA HIS A 250 -8.12 8.93 14.62
C HIS A 250 -6.89 8.03 14.57
N GLU A 251 -6.36 7.62 15.72
CA GLU A 251 -5.22 6.69 15.77
C GLU A 251 -5.59 5.30 15.27
N VAL A 252 -6.86 4.93 15.44
CA VAL A 252 -7.48 3.73 14.89
C VAL A 252 -8.70 4.17 14.12
N ALA A 253 -8.88 3.66 12.91
CA ALA A 253 -10.04 3.97 12.08
C ALA A 253 -11.33 3.66 12.86
N GLN A 254 -12.23 4.65 12.98
CA GLN A 254 -13.48 4.52 13.74
C GLN A 254 -14.62 3.98 12.88
N SER A 255 -14.50 4.07 11.56
CA SER A 255 -15.52 3.61 10.63
C SER A 255 -14.93 2.73 9.53
N PHE A 256 -15.79 1.96 8.86
CA PHE A 256 -15.39 1.20 7.66
C PHE A 256 -15.02 2.13 6.50
N THR A 257 -15.67 3.30 6.42
CA THR A 257 -15.30 4.33 5.45
C THR A 257 -13.89 4.84 5.69
N GLU A 258 -13.49 5.10 6.94
CA GLU A 258 -12.11 5.47 7.26
C GLU A 258 -11.12 4.38 6.88
N GLN A 259 -11.45 3.11 7.12
CA GLN A 259 -10.61 1.97 6.70
C GLN A 259 -10.49 1.90 5.18
N LEU A 260 -11.60 2.07 4.47
CA LEU A 260 -11.64 2.06 3.02
C LEU A 260 -10.82 3.20 2.41
N LEU A 261 -10.91 4.40 2.99
CA LEU A 261 -10.19 5.60 2.54
C LEU A 261 -8.79 5.72 3.17
N GLN A 262 -8.04 4.60 3.24
CA GLN A 262 -6.69 4.50 3.82
C GLN A 262 -6.64 4.65 5.35
N GLY A 263 -7.71 4.27 6.02
CA GLY A 263 -7.74 4.13 7.47
C GLY A 263 -7.63 5.47 8.18
N GLU A 264 -6.43 5.82 8.56
CA GLU A 264 -6.17 6.96 9.44
C GLU A 264 -6.02 8.30 8.70
N THR A 265 -6.11 8.33 7.35
CA THR A 265 -5.74 9.51 6.57
C THR A 265 -6.95 10.20 5.97
N MET A 266 -7.20 11.42 6.37
CA MET A 266 -8.18 12.32 5.75
C MET A 266 -7.47 13.25 4.76
N ASP A 267 -8.11 13.52 3.61
CA ASP A 267 -7.60 14.51 2.67
C ASP A 267 -7.66 15.93 3.24
N ASN A 268 -6.63 16.71 2.97
CA ASN A 268 -6.57 18.10 3.35
C ASN A 268 -7.20 18.98 2.25
N VAL A 269 -8.50 19.23 2.36
CA VAL A 269 -9.26 20.02 1.38
C VAL A 269 -8.71 21.45 1.19
N ASP A 270 -8.08 22.01 2.22
CA ASP A 270 -7.48 23.35 2.12
C ASP A 270 -6.22 23.33 1.25
N ALA A 271 -5.46 22.22 1.28
CA ALA A 271 -4.32 22.01 0.40
C ALA A 271 -4.75 21.69 -1.05
N ASP A 272 -5.83 20.95 -1.24
CA ASP A 272 -6.41 20.72 -2.58
C ASP A 272 -6.90 22.05 -3.19
N LEU A 273 -7.55 22.91 -2.40
CA LEU A 273 -7.96 24.24 -2.83
C LEU A 273 -6.77 25.19 -3.10
N LEU A 274 -5.63 24.99 -2.45
CA LEU A 274 -4.40 25.72 -2.73
C LEU A 274 -3.99 25.55 -4.19
N ALA A 275 -4.10 24.35 -4.74
CA ALA A 275 -3.82 24.08 -6.15
C ALA A 275 -4.70 24.92 -7.06
N ALA A 276 -6.01 24.98 -6.80
CA ALA A 276 -6.97 25.76 -7.57
C ALA A 276 -6.79 27.28 -7.41
N VAL A 277 -6.34 27.77 -6.25
CA VAL A 277 -6.03 29.18 -6.03
C VAL A 277 -4.77 29.60 -6.80
N TYR A 278 -3.77 28.74 -6.87
CA TYR A 278 -2.55 29.02 -7.64
C TYR A 278 -2.70 28.81 -9.14
N ASN A 279 -3.56 27.90 -9.57
CA ASN A 279 -3.81 27.58 -10.96
C ASN A 279 -5.30 27.77 -11.31
N PRO A 280 -5.71 28.89 -11.93
CA PRO A 280 -7.10 29.08 -12.37
C PRO A 280 -7.60 28.05 -13.38
N ALA A 281 -6.70 27.34 -14.07
CA ALA A 281 -7.02 26.24 -14.98
C ALA A 281 -7.02 24.86 -14.30
N HIS A 282 -6.83 24.82 -12.97
CA HIS A 282 -6.95 23.58 -12.19
C HIS A 282 -8.32 22.95 -12.41
N PRO A 283 -8.41 21.62 -12.59
CA PRO A 283 -9.68 20.93 -12.79
C PRO A 283 -10.69 21.27 -11.70
N PRO A 284 -11.94 21.62 -12.09
CA PRO A 284 -12.93 22.03 -11.12
C PRO A 284 -13.34 20.88 -10.22
N PHE A 285 -13.64 21.20 -8.96
CA PHE A 285 -14.23 20.27 -8.01
C PHE A 285 -15.22 20.95 -7.06
N ILE A 286 -16.13 20.14 -6.51
CA ILE A 286 -17.03 20.51 -5.43
C ILE A 286 -17.09 19.40 -4.39
N ASN A 287 -17.02 19.78 -3.12
CA ASN A 287 -17.25 18.91 -1.98
C ASN A 287 -18.39 19.51 -1.16
N ALA A 288 -19.46 18.75 -0.97
CA ALA A 288 -20.60 19.13 -0.13
C ALA A 288 -20.67 18.20 1.10
N TYR A 289 -20.65 18.79 2.27
CA TYR A 289 -20.80 18.09 3.55
C TYR A 289 -22.20 18.41 4.07
N ILE A 290 -23.06 17.39 4.10
CA ILE A 290 -24.49 17.51 4.35
C ILE A 290 -24.79 16.96 5.75
N ARG A 291 -25.35 17.81 6.62
CA ARG A 291 -25.89 17.38 7.88
C ARG A 291 -27.38 17.10 7.71
N GLY A 292 -27.69 15.86 7.39
CA GLY A 292 -29.05 15.42 7.16
C GLY A 292 -29.84 15.14 8.41
N SER A 293 -31.14 15.02 8.25
CA SER A 293 -32.10 14.68 9.31
C SER A 293 -31.99 13.21 9.71
N LYS A 294 -31.83 12.34 8.73
CA LYS A 294 -31.67 10.89 8.88
C LYS A 294 -30.20 10.49 8.97
N HIS A 295 -29.35 11.03 8.08
CA HIS A 295 -27.93 10.75 8.03
C HIS A 295 -27.12 12.01 8.37
N LYS A 296 -26.34 11.94 9.44
CA LYS A 296 -25.69 13.12 10.03
C LYS A 296 -24.43 13.60 9.30
N ASP A 297 -23.82 12.76 8.48
CA ASP A 297 -22.57 13.08 7.76
C ASP A 297 -22.58 12.44 6.38
N LEU A 298 -23.37 13.02 5.46
CA LEU A 298 -23.30 12.68 4.05
C LEU A 298 -22.30 13.60 3.36
N ARG A 299 -21.44 13.03 2.50
CA ARG A 299 -20.44 13.77 1.75
C ARG A 299 -20.59 13.47 0.27
N TYR A 300 -20.91 14.51 -0.50
CA TYR A 300 -21.02 14.45 -1.96
C TYR A 300 -19.83 15.13 -2.60
N PHE A 301 -19.16 14.44 -3.53
CA PHE A 301 -17.97 14.92 -4.20
C PHE A 301 -18.13 14.84 -5.70
N ILE A 302 -17.64 15.87 -6.41
CA ILE A 302 -17.31 15.81 -7.83
C ILE A 302 -15.87 16.30 -7.99
N ARG A 303 -15.05 15.50 -8.64
CA ARG A 303 -13.65 15.83 -8.98
C ARG A 303 -13.38 15.35 -10.40
N THR A 304 -13.29 16.28 -11.34
CA THR A 304 -13.32 15.96 -12.77
C THR A 304 -12.02 15.40 -13.34
N ARG A 305 -10.91 15.39 -12.60
CA ARG A 305 -9.66 14.81 -13.10
C ARG A 305 -9.02 13.78 -12.19
N VAL A 306 -8.86 14.07 -10.94
CA VAL A 306 -8.18 13.14 -10.01
C VAL A 306 -9.07 12.02 -9.48
N GLY A 307 -10.30 11.93 -9.94
CA GLY A 307 -11.33 11.04 -9.42
C GLY A 307 -11.93 11.53 -8.11
N ALA A 308 -13.16 11.10 -7.82
CA ALA A 308 -13.89 11.52 -6.62
C ALA A 308 -13.22 11.03 -5.33
N LEU A 309 -12.64 9.83 -5.37
CA LEU A 309 -11.98 9.19 -4.24
C LEU A 309 -10.54 8.78 -4.61
N PRO A 310 -9.59 9.74 -4.60
CA PRO A 310 -8.19 9.45 -4.97
C PRO A 310 -7.52 8.37 -4.12
N GLN A 311 -8.02 8.13 -2.89
CA GLN A 311 -7.52 7.08 -2.00
C GLN A 311 -7.81 5.67 -2.50
N LEU A 312 -8.81 5.52 -3.38
CA LEU A 312 -9.15 4.27 -4.03
C LEU A 312 -8.53 4.14 -5.43
N ASP A 313 -7.79 5.15 -5.90
CA ASP A 313 -7.41 5.29 -7.31
C ASP A 313 -8.66 5.21 -8.21
N SER A 314 -9.77 5.88 -7.78
CA SER A 314 -11.05 5.80 -8.49
C SER A 314 -10.99 6.57 -9.81
N PRO A 315 -11.41 5.96 -10.92
CA PRO A 315 -11.53 6.67 -12.20
C PRO A 315 -12.78 7.56 -12.24
N GLU A 316 -13.80 7.26 -11.44
CA GLU A 316 -15.07 7.96 -11.43
C GLU A 316 -14.96 9.33 -10.77
N GLU A 317 -15.73 10.28 -11.28
CA GLU A 317 -15.71 11.69 -10.86
C GLU A 317 -16.67 12.02 -9.74
N VAL A 318 -17.72 11.22 -9.54
CA VAL A 318 -18.84 11.53 -8.65
C VAL A 318 -18.94 10.51 -7.53
N ALA A 319 -18.97 10.97 -6.27
CA ALA A 319 -19.15 10.09 -5.13
C ALA A 319 -20.16 10.62 -4.13
N LEU A 320 -20.88 9.72 -3.46
CA LEU A 320 -21.64 9.97 -2.24
C LEU A 320 -21.21 8.97 -1.16
N ILE A 321 -20.83 9.49 -0.01
CA ILE A 321 -20.38 8.70 1.13
C ILE A 321 -21.27 9.02 2.34
N ASN A 322 -21.71 8.00 3.05
CA ASN A 322 -22.17 8.14 4.43
C ASN A 322 -20.96 7.91 5.35
N TYR A 323 -20.54 8.96 6.06
CA TYR A 323 -19.35 8.95 6.91
C TYR A 323 -19.75 8.96 8.41
N ASP A 324 -20.56 7.99 8.79
CA ASP A 324 -21.09 7.87 10.15
C ASP A 324 -20.68 6.53 10.78
N PRO A 325 -19.67 6.51 11.67
CA PRO A 325 -19.14 5.28 12.26
C PRO A 325 -20.18 4.53 13.13
N ASP A 326 -21.24 5.20 13.55
CA ASP A 326 -22.32 4.59 14.33
C ASP A 326 -23.41 3.95 13.42
N SER A 327 -23.32 4.15 12.10
CA SER A 327 -24.31 3.67 11.15
C SER A 327 -23.94 2.31 10.56
N MET A 328 -24.88 1.38 10.50
CA MET A 328 -24.75 0.15 9.73
C MET A 328 -24.77 0.36 8.20
N GLU A 329 -24.99 1.58 7.77
CA GLU A 329 -24.96 2.05 6.38
C GLU A 329 -23.71 2.90 6.10
N ASP A 330 -22.73 2.97 7.03
CA ASP A 330 -21.42 3.60 6.81
C ASP A 330 -20.75 3.03 5.56
N GLY A 331 -20.25 3.89 4.68
CA GLY A 331 -19.56 3.47 3.47
C GLY A 331 -19.80 4.35 2.25
N VAL A 332 -19.21 3.95 1.14
CA VAL A 332 -19.41 4.56 -0.18
C VAL A 332 -20.75 4.07 -0.74
N TRP A 333 -21.71 4.97 -0.84
CA TRP A 333 -23.06 4.67 -1.36
C TRP A 333 -23.14 4.74 -2.87
N TYR A 334 -22.45 5.71 -3.45
CA TYR A 334 -22.40 5.96 -4.88
C TYR A 334 -21.00 6.35 -5.31
N LEU A 335 -20.53 5.82 -6.40
CA LEU A 335 -19.26 6.17 -7.03
C LEU A 335 -19.40 5.82 -8.50
N ASP A 336 -19.40 6.82 -9.39
CA ASP A 336 -19.69 6.64 -10.80
C ASP A 336 -19.13 7.79 -11.64
N HIS A 337 -19.07 7.59 -12.95
CA HIS A 337 -18.77 8.63 -13.91
C HIS A 337 -19.88 9.68 -14.00
N MET A 338 -19.55 10.84 -14.52
CA MET A 338 -20.54 11.90 -14.72
C MET A 338 -21.63 11.44 -15.70
N GLY A 339 -22.89 11.73 -15.39
CA GLY A 339 -24.03 11.44 -16.26
C GLY A 339 -23.90 11.99 -17.68
N ALA A 340 -23.21 13.13 -17.83
CA ALA A 340 -22.91 13.71 -19.14
C ALA A 340 -21.91 12.86 -19.97
N GLU A 341 -21.05 12.08 -19.35
CA GLU A 341 -20.10 11.20 -20.04
C GLU A 341 -20.81 9.97 -20.59
N TYR A 342 -21.72 9.39 -19.82
CA TYR A 342 -22.60 8.32 -20.31
C TYR A 342 -23.43 8.75 -21.52
N GLN A 343 -24.01 9.97 -21.49
CA GLN A 343 -24.76 10.50 -22.62
C GLN A 343 -23.91 10.69 -23.90
N LYS A 344 -22.63 10.99 -23.74
CA LYS A 344 -21.68 11.16 -24.84
C LYS A 344 -20.98 9.86 -25.24
N GLY A 345 -21.09 8.79 -24.44
CA GLY A 345 -20.33 7.55 -24.62
C GLY A 345 -18.83 7.71 -24.37
N THR A 346 -18.45 8.61 -23.45
CA THR A 346 -17.04 8.91 -23.10
C THR A 346 -16.65 8.46 -21.69
N ALA A 347 -17.59 7.92 -20.90
CA ALA A 347 -17.28 7.33 -19.61
C ALA A 347 -16.25 6.20 -19.77
N SER A 348 -15.14 6.26 -19.03
CA SER A 348 -14.02 5.31 -19.18
C SER A 348 -13.17 5.22 -17.92
N ASP A 349 -12.94 3.99 -17.45
CA ASP A 349 -12.02 3.68 -16.34
C ASP A 349 -10.54 3.78 -16.74
N GLU A 350 -10.23 3.92 -18.03
CA GLU A 350 -8.86 3.91 -18.57
C GLU A 350 -8.24 5.30 -18.77
N GLU A 351 -8.96 6.38 -18.45
CA GLU A 351 -8.48 7.74 -18.65
C GLU A 351 -7.36 8.08 -17.65
N ASP A 352 -6.24 8.65 -18.14
CA ASP A 352 -5.18 9.16 -17.29
C ASP A 352 -5.60 10.44 -16.54
N ARG A 353 -5.92 10.29 -15.28
CA ARG A 353 -6.43 11.36 -14.42
C ARG A 353 -5.37 12.04 -13.57
N ARG A 354 -4.10 11.65 -13.68
CA ARG A 354 -2.99 12.19 -12.90
C ARG A 354 -2.72 13.67 -13.29
N LEU A 355 -2.30 14.45 -12.30
CA LEU A 355 -1.84 15.83 -12.52
C LEU A 355 -0.33 15.88 -12.83
N PHE A 356 0.40 14.90 -12.31
CA PHE A 356 1.85 14.78 -12.49
C PHE A 356 2.20 13.33 -12.81
N GLY A 357 3.22 13.13 -13.62
CA GLY A 357 3.82 11.84 -13.88
C GLY A 357 5.21 11.77 -13.26
N THR A 358 5.57 10.63 -12.65
CA THR A 358 6.87 10.40 -12.02
C THR A 358 7.74 9.51 -12.91
N SER A 359 9.01 9.87 -13.06
CA SER A 359 9.95 9.06 -13.86
C SER A 359 10.91 8.26 -13.00
N SER A 360 11.39 8.83 -11.89
CA SER A 360 12.32 8.12 -11.00
C SER A 360 12.39 8.70 -9.60
N TYR A 361 12.81 7.84 -8.69
CA TYR A 361 13.17 8.16 -7.30
C TYR A 361 14.61 7.78 -7.04
N LYS A 362 15.39 8.69 -6.43
CA LYS A 362 16.65 8.36 -5.79
C LYS A 362 16.51 8.60 -4.30
N ILE A 363 16.59 7.53 -3.50
CA ILE A 363 16.32 7.57 -2.07
C ILE A 363 17.53 7.07 -1.30
N GLU A 364 18.04 7.90 -0.41
CA GLU A 364 19.09 7.55 0.54
C GLU A 364 18.46 7.47 1.94
N THR A 365 18.55 6.32 2.59
CA THR A 365 17.92 6.03 3.88
C THR A 365 18.95 5.59 4.89
N VAL A 366 18.93 6.22 6.05
CA VAL A 366 19.77 5.87 7.21
C VAL A 366 18.84 5.42 8.33
N ILE A 367 19.06 4.23 8.87
CA ILE A 367 18.32 3.68 10.01
C ILE A 367 19.29 3.55 11.18
N SER A 368 18.98 4.22 12.27
CA SER A 368 19.80 4.20 13.48
C SER A 368 19.53 2.97 14.37
N LYS A 369 20.30 2.79 15.44
CA LYS A 369 20.16 1.66 16.38
C LYS A 369 18.81 1.59 17.10
N ASN A 370 18.09 2.70 17.19
CA ASN A 370 16.75 2.81 17.81
C ASN A 370 15.62 2.86 16.79
N ASP A 371 15.83 2.33 15.58
CA ASP A 371 14.88 2.24 14.48
C ASP A 371 14.36 3.60 13.96
N HIS A 372 15.06 4.67 14.31
CA HIS A 372 14.79 5.98 13.71
C HIS A 372 15.23 5.99 12.26
N LEU A 373 14.31 6.35 11.37
CA LEU A 373 14.52 6.44 9.94
C LEU A 373 14.75 7.90 9.56
N PHE A 374 15.86 8.18 8.89
CA PHE A 374 16.12 9.43 8.19
C PHE A 374 16.29 9.13 6.71
N SER A 375 15.67 9.92 5.84
CA SER A 375 15.77 9.74 4.40
C SER A 375 15.82 11.06 3.64
N GLN A 376 16.47 10.99 2.49
CA GLN A 376 16.43 12.01 1.46
C GLN A 376 15.98 11.38 0.15
N ALA A 377 14.90 11.88 -0.42
CA ALA A 377 14.35 11.44 -1.70
C ALA A 377 14.48 12.54 -2.75
N VAL A 378 15.17 12.27 -3.85
CA VAL A 378 15.12 13.07 -5.07
C VAL A 378 14.06 12.46 -5.97
N ILE A 379 13.06 13.26 -6.35
CA ILE A 379 11.89 12.84 -7.11
C ILE A 379 11.90 13.57 -8.44
N ASN A 380 12.01 12.83 -9.55
CA ASN A 380 11.94 13.36 -10.89
C ASN A 380 10.52 13.15 -11.44
N PHE A 381 9.90 14.25 -11.89
CA PHE A 381 8.51 14.26 -12.32
C PHE A 381 8.26 15.29 -13.42
N ARG A 382 7.08 15.22 -14.05
CA ARG A 382 6.60 16.18 -15.03
C ARG A 382 5.13 16.50 -14.81
N PRO A 383 4.70 17.78 -14.94
CA PRO A 383 3.28 18.12 -14.99
C PRO A 383 2.62 17.52 -16.24
N LEU A 384 1.42 16.95 -16.07
CA LEU A 384 0.58 16.44 -17.18
C LEU A 384 -0.44 17.46 -17.65
N ILE A 385 -0.61 18.54 -16.89
CA ILE A 385 -1.38 19.74 -17.26
C ILE A 385 -0.56 20.99 -16.94
N ASP A 386 -0.84 22.11 -17.63
CA ASP A 386 -0.15 23.38 -17.41
C ASP A 386 -0.60 24.06 -16.11
N GLY A 387 0.29 24.79 -15.49
CA GLY A 387 0.00 25.69 -14.39
C GLY A 387 0.05 25.05 -12.99
N GLU A 388 0.10 23.74 -12.88
CA GLU A 388 0.10 23.05 -11.59
C GLU A 388 1.37 23.34 -10.76
N ARG A 389 1.16 23.63 -9.47
CA ARG A 389 2.22 23.97 -8.53
C ARG A 389 2.24 23.11 -7.27
N VAL A 390 1.14 22.41 -6.96
CA VAL A 390 0.95 21.70 -5.71
C VAL A 390 0.98 20.20 -5.98
N LEU A 391 2.03 19.54 -5.48
CA LEU A 391 2.21 18.10 -5.58
C LEU A 391 1.72 17.43 -4.29
N LYS A 392 0.80 16.51 -4.39
CA LYS A 392 0.29 15.71 -3.28
C LYS A 392 1.06 14.39 -3.20
N PHE A 393 1.58 14.06 -2.02
CA PHE A 393 2.32 12.82 -1.79
C PHE A 393 1.67 11.98 -0.69
N GLY A 394 1.57 10.69 -0.92
CA GLY A 394 1.39 9.72 0.16
C GLY A 394 2.67 9.63 0.99
N LEU A 395 2.56 9.79 2.31
CA LEU A 395 3.66 9.64 3.25
C LEU A 395 3.10 9.24 4.61
N LEU A 396 3.69 8.21 5.22
CA LEU A 396 3.31 7.79 6.58
C LEU A 396 3.30 8.99 7.54
N PRO A 397 2.24 9.18 8.34
CA PRO A 397 2.14 10.32 9.27
C PRO A 397 3.25 10.42 10.31
N ASN A 398 3.88 9.29 10.63
CA ASN A 398 5.02 9.23 11.54
C ASN A 398 6.30 9.80 10.92
N LEU A 399 6.35 9.89 9.59
CA LEU A 399 7.43 10.54 8.86
C LEU A 399 7.15 12.04 8.77
N ARG A 400 8.10 12.85 9.23
CA ARG A 400 7.97 14.31 9.23
C ARG A 400 8.94 14.90 8.23
N VAL A 401 8.39 15.70 7.31
CA VAL A 401 9.20 16.42 6.34
C VAL A 401 9.92 17.56 7.04
N MET A 402 11.22 17.61 6.86
CA MET A 402 12.10 18.63 7.43
C MET A 402 12.35 19.74 6.43
N ARG A 403 12.50 19.37 5.15
CA ARG A 403 12.90 20.30 4.11
C ARG A 403 12.47 19.79 2.73
N VAL A 404 12.07 20.72 1.86
CA VAL A 404 11.84 20.48 0.42
C VAL A 404 12.67 21.47 -0.37
N LEU A 405 13.41 20.98 -1.36
CA LEU A 405 14.28 21.79 -2.20
C LEU A 405 13.91 21.61 -3.68
N ASP A 406 14.04 22.65 -4.46
CA ASP A 406 14.01 22.55 -5.92
C ASP A 406 15.32 21.99 -6.51
N ALA A 407 15.39 21.82 -7.82
CA ALA A 407 16.57 21.32 -8.52
C ALA A 407 17.81 22.24 -8.40
N GLN A 408 17.64 23.48 -7.99
CA GLN A 408 18.71 24.44 -7.75
C GLN A 408 19.12 24.53 -6.27
N GLY A 409 18.52 23.67 -5.42
CA GLY A 409 18.77 23.63 -3.98
C GLY A 409 18.11 24.78 -3.21
N GLN A 410 17.12 25.47 -3.80
CA GLN A 410 16.36 26.51 -3.10
C GLN A 410 15.20 25.88 -2.32
N ASP A 411 14.91 26.44 -1.14
CA ASP A 411 13.81 25.99 -0.30
C ASP A 411 12.44 26.23 -0.94
N LEU A 412 11.59 25.20 -0.90
CA LEU A 412 10.20 25.25 -1.32
C LEU A 412 9.26 25.22 -0.10
N TYR A 413 8.12 25.85 -0.22
CA TYR A 413 7.04 25.69 0.74
C TYR A 413 6.47 24.26 0.67
N PHE A 414 6.01 23.77 1.82
CA PHE A 414 5.31 22.51 1.90
C PHE A 414 4.23 22.53 2.98
N VAL A 415 3.27 21.62 2.86
CA VAL A 415 2.16 21.43 3.79
C VAL A 415 2.24 20.04 4.39
N GLN A 416 2.28 19.96 5.70
CA GLN A 416 2.13 18.71 6.46
C GLN A 416 1.60 19.06 7.85
N GLU A 417 0.32 18.76 8.10
CA GLU A 417 -0.32 19.01 9.39
C GLU A 417 0.18 18.08 10.50
N GLY A 418 -0.28 18.32 11.73
CA GLY A 418 0.09 17.49 12.87
C GLY A 418 -0.32 16.02 12.68
N ARG A 419 0.30 15.10 13.43
CA ARG A 419 0.01 13.65 13.32
C ARG A 419 -1.45 13.28 13.57
N LYS A 420 -2.15 14.09 14.36
CA LYS A 420 -3.57 13.90 14.74
C LYS A 420 -4.52 14.78 13.93
N GLU A 421 -4.03 15.39 12.86
CA GLU A 421 -4.80 16.23 11.97
C GLU A 421 -4.92 15.60 10.59
N ASP A 422 -5.82 16.18 9.75
CA ASP A 422 -5.97 15.80 8.36
C ASP A 422 -4.63 15.91 7.62
N GLY A 423 -4.47 15.11 6.60
CA GLY A 423 -3.30 15.39 5.84
C GLY A 423 -2.86 14.29 4.93
N SER A 424 -2.12 14.72 4.01
CA SER A 424 -1.06 14.11 3.28
C SER A 424 0.07 15.13 3.30
N PHE A 425 1.19 14.83 2.71
CA PHE A 425 2.26 15.79 2.49
C PHE A 425 2.07 16.44 1.11
N TYR A 426 2.21 17.78 1.04
CA TYR A 426 2.13 18.53 -0.21
C TYR A 426 3.37 19.40 -0.35
N ALA A 427 4.01 19.38 -1.54
CA ALA A 427 5.07 20.31 -1.91
C ALA A 427 4.53 21.39 -2.84
N VAL A 428 5.01 22.63 -2.69
CA VAL A 428 4.54 23.78 -3.48
C VAL A 428 5.70 24.33 -4.32
N LEU A 429 5.61 24.17 -5.63
CA LEU A 429 6.61 24.72 -6.56
C LEU A 429 6.66 26.24 -6.49
N SER A 430 7.85 26.81 -6.65
CA SER A 430 8.05 28.28 -6.67
C SER A 430 7.34 28.97 -7.85
N LYS A 431 7.16 28.25 -8.96
CA LYS A 431 6.52 28.72 -10.19
C LYS A 431 5.56 27.66 -10.73
N ALA A 432 4.62 28.10 -11.56
CA ALA A 432 3.73 27.22 -12.31
C ALA A 432 4.52 26.21 -13.17
N GLY A 433 4.11 24.96 -13.12
CA GLY A 433 4.69 23.89 -13.93
C GLY A 433 4.24 23.98 -15.39
N GLU A 434 5.12 23.64 -16.30
CA GLU A 434 4.87 23.56 -17.74
C GLU A 434 4.60 22.09 -18.12
N LYS A 435 3.48 21.83 -18.80
CA LYS A 435 3.10 20.46 -19.22
C LYS A 435 4.25 19.76 -19.97
N GLY A 436 4.57 18.54 -19.55
CA GLY A 436 5.58 17.68 -20.18
C GLY A 436 7.04 18.04 -19.92
N LYS A 437 7.32 19.13 -19.20
CA LYS A 437 8.68 19.52 -18.82
C LYS A 437 9.14 18.78 -17.58
N ASP A 438 10.37 18.32 -17.57
CA ASP A 438 10.94 17.58 -16.44
C ASP A 438 11.34 18.54 -15.30
N TYR A 439 10.99 18.15 -14.08
CA TYR A 439 11.30 18.81 -12.82
C TYR A 439 11.88 17.81 -11.84
N ALA A 440 12.59 18.32 -10.84
CA ALA A 440 13.06 17.55 -9.70
C ALA A 440 12.86 18.32 -8.41
N ILE A 441 12.50 17.61 -7.36
CA ILE A 441 12.55 18.12 -5.99
C ILE A 441 13.29 17.14 -5.09
N THR A 442 13.88 17.66 -4.03
CA THR A 442 14.49 16.88 -2.98
C THR A 442 13.71 17.04 -1.69
N VAL A 443 13.27 15.94 -1.11
CA VAL A 443 12.52 15.90 0.15
C VAL A 443 13.38 15.23 1.22
N GLN A 444 13.64 15.94 2.32
CA GLN A 444 14.31 15.43 3.50
C GLN A 444 13.27 15.18 4.59
N TYR A 445 13.25 13.97 5.16
CA TYR A 445 12.25 13.56 6.14
C TYR A 445 12.82 12.55 7.13
N GLU A 446 12.21 12.50 8.32
CA GLU A 446 12.62 11.56 9.37
C GLU A 446 11.42 11.13 10.22
N GLY A 447 11.56 10.00 10.92
CA GLY A 447 10.54 9.57 11.86
C GLY A 447 10.87 8.29 12.61
N ASP A 448 10.07 8.04 13.63
CA ASP A 448 10.10 6.84 14.46
C ASP A 448 8.83 6.00 14.22
N LYS A 449 8.88 4.71 14.54
CA LYS A 449 7.75 3.78 14.41
C LYS A 449 7.22 3.69 12.98
N VAL A 450 8.12 3.73 12.01
CA VAL A 450 7.85 3.59 10.57
C VAL A 450 7.93 2.13 10.14
N LEU A 451 8.80 1.38 10.82
CA LEU A 451 9.08 -0.01 10.50
C LEU A 451 8.27 -0.92 11.41
N GLU A 452 7.70 -1.95 10.83
CA GLU A 452 7.17 -3.08 11.59
C GLU A 452 8.35 -3.89 12.12
N LYS A 453 8.25 -4.28 13.37
CA LYS A 453 9.24 -5.10 14.04
C LYS A 453 8.68 -6.52 14.20
N ALA A 454 9.29 -7.47 13.53
CA ALA A 454 8.99 -8.87 13.72
C ALA A 454 10.09 -9.50 14.59
N GLY A 455 9.84 -9.56 15.89
CA GLY A 455 10.86 -9.94 16.87
C GLY A 455 12.05 -8.97 16.92
N ASP A 456 13.15 -9.37 17.53
CA ASP A 456 14.32 -8.51 17.71
C ASP A 456 15.31 -8.53 16.52
N GLY A 457 15.07 -9.29 15.49
CA GLY A 457 16.02 -9.51 14.40
C GLY A 457 15.50 -9.16 13.00
N SER A 458 14.23 -8.81 12.81
CA SER A 458 13.67 -8.52 11.50
C SER A 458 12.78 -7.28 11.54
N PHE A 459 12.98 -6.39 10.57
CA PHE A 459 12.27 -5.13 10.41
C PHE A 459 11.85 -4.98 8.95
N TYR A 460 10.63 -4.52 8.70
CA TYR A 460 10.12 -4.36 7.34
C TYR A 460 9.16 -3.19 7.19
N VAL A 461 8.99 -2.72 5.96
CA VAL A 461 7.96 -1.75 5.58
C VAL A 461 6.73 -2.47 5.03
N ARG A 462 5.52 -1.95 5.28
CA ARG A 462 4.27 -2.48 4.73
C ARG A 462 3.99 -1.92 3.34
N ALA A 463 3.39 -2.71 2.46
CA ALA A 463 3.11 -2.33 1.08
C ALA A 463 2.15 -1.15 0.94
N ARG A 464 1.12 -1.10 1.77
CA ARG A 464 0.08 -0.08 1.71
C ARG A 464 0.42 1.21 2.45
N SER A 465 1.61 1.29 3.04
CA SER A 465 2.05 2.44 3.82
C SER A 465 3.29 3.04 3.19
N SER A 466 3.20 4.25 2.66
CA SER A 466 4.33 4.86 1.98
C SER A 466 5.39 5.33 2.97
N TRP A 467 6.56 4.67 2.97
CA TRP A 467 7.72 5.04 3.76
C TRP A 467 8.57 6.14 3.11
N TYR A 468 8.21 6.55 1.91
CA TYR A 468 8.82 7.63 1.12
C TYR A 468 7.72 8.49 0.50
N PRO A 469 8.01 9.75 0.10
CA PRO A 469 7.04 10.60 -0.60
C PRO A 469 6.65 9.97 -1.94
N ASN A 470 5.51 9.29 -2.00
CA ASN A 470 4.99 8.65 -3.20
C ASN A 470 3.95 9.55 -3.86
N LEU A 471 4.15 9.88 -5.14
CA LEU A 471 3.32 10.86 -5.85
C LEU A 471 1.98 10.26 -6.33
N ASN A 472 1.98 9.05 -6.88
CA ASN A 472 0.80 8.46 -7.53
C ASN A 472 0.44 7.04 -7.03
N GLY A 473 0.93 6.64 -5.86
CA GLY A 473 0.60 5.32 -5.27
C GLY A 473 0.96 4.16 -6.18
N PHE A 474 0.04 3.22 -6.35
CA PHE A 474 0.18 2.06 -7.24
C PHE A 474 -0.18 2.39 -8.71
N GLY A 475 -0.79 3.54 -8.97
CA GLY A 475 -1.26 3.94 -10.30
C GLY A 475 -0.16 4.33 -11.29
N GLU A 476 1.10 4.39 -10.85
CA GLU A 476 2.22 4.75 -11.72
C GLU A 476 3.46 3.91 -11.43
N ARG A 477 4.33 3.82 -12.43
CA ARG A 477 5.61 3.10 -12.36
C ARG A 477 6.78 4.04 -12.56
N ALA A 478 7.80 3.89 -11.71
CA ALA A 478 9.03 4.69 -11.75
C ALA A 478 10.27 3.81 -11.57
N LEU A 479 11.43 4.33 -11.95
CA LEU A 479 12.72 3.73 -11.64
C LEU A 479 13.15 4.13 -10.22
N TYR A 480 13.76 3.19 -9.49
CA TYR A 480 14.26 3.44 -8.14
C TYR A 480 15.76 3.17 -8.04
N ASP A 481 16.46 4.18 -7.46
CA ASP A 481 17.85 4.15 -7.05
C ASP A 481 17.88 4.29 -5.52
N LEU A 482 18.14 3.17 -4.82
CA LEU A 482 17.93 3.04 -3.38
C LEU A 482 19.26 2.77 -2.68
N THR A 483 19.62 3.63 -1.74
CA THR A 483 20.80 3.42 -0.87
C THR A 483 20.35 3.34 0.57
N TYR A 484 20.79 2.29 1.27
CA TYR A 484 20.46 2.07 2.68
C TYR A 484 21.73 2.01 3.52
N LYS A 485 21.67 2.64 4.69
CA LYS A 485 22.66 2.53 5.77
C LYS A 485 21.95 2.02 7.02
N VAL A 486 22.28 0.81 7.44
CA VAL A 486 21.74 0.16 8.66
C VAL A 486 22.87 -0.24 9.59
N PRO A 487 22.65 -0.45 10.91
CA PRO A 487 23.69 -0.94 11.79
C PRO A 487 24.36 -2.20 11.23
N LYS A 488 25.70 -2.26 11.26
CA LYS A 488 26.55 -3.26 10.54
C LYS A 488 26.22 -4.73 10.79
N ARG A 489 25.49 -5.02 11.88
CA ARG A 489 25.03 -6.40 12.20
C ARG A 489 23.87 -6.85 11.32
N TYR A 490 23.20 -5.95 10.63
CA TYR A 490 22.04 -6.23 9.81
C TYR A 490 22.38 -6.22 8.33
N LYS A 491 21.59 -6.95 7.55
CA LYS A 491 21.60 -6.95 6.11
C LYS A 491 20.26 -6.43 5.57
N VAL A 492 20.30 -5.53 4.61
CA VAL A 492 19.11 -5.03 3.89
C VAL A 492 18.85 -5.91 2.69
N ILE A 493 17.58 -6.26 2.48
CA ILE A 493 17.07 -6.86 1.24
C ILE A 493 15.99 -5.91 0.71
N SER A 494 16.16 -5.45 -0.52
CA SER A 494 15.33 -4.42 -1.13
C SER A 494 14.81 -4.85 -2.50
N VAL A 495 13.81 -4.13 -2.96
CA VAL A 495 13.38 -4.11 -4.36
C VAL A 495 14.56 -3.71 -5.26
N GLY A 496 14.62 -4.29 -6.45
CA GLY A 496 15.69 -4.06 -7.42
C GLY A 496 16.83 -5.06 -7.31
N ASN A 497 17.92 -4.79 -8.02
CA ASN A 497 19.13 -5.61 -8.04
C ASN A 497 20.22 -4.97 -7.20
N LEU A 498 20.83 -5.73 -6.31
CA LEU A 498 21.96 -5.27 -5.49
C LEU A 498 23.15 -4.93 -6.41
N GLN A 499 23.63 -3.70 -6.34
CA GLN A 499 24.77 -3.19 -7.08
C GLN A 499 26.05 -3.27 -6.28
N SER A 500 26.00 -2.90 -5.00
CA SER A 500 27.15 -2.92 -4.11
C SER A 500 26.74 -3.06 -2.65
N GLU A 501 27.62 -3.69 -1.89
CA GLU A 501 27.58 -3.74 -0.42
C GLU A 501 28.95 -3.31 0.13
N SER A 502 28.95 -2.52 1.18
CA SER A 502 30.17 -2.11 1.90
C SER A 502 29.87 -1.93 3.39
N VAL A 503 30.91 -1.78 4.18
CA VAL A 503 30.81 -1.42 5.60
C VAL A 503 31.50 -0.09 5.77
N GLU A 504 30.76 0.93 6.21
CA GLU A 504 31.25 2.26 6.53
C GLU A 504 31.11 2.47 8.05
N GLN A 505 32.20 2.46 8.78
CA GLN A 505 32.23 2.61 10.25
C GLN A 505 31.33 1.54 10.95
N ASP A 506 30.21 1.96 11.53
CA ASP A 506 29.23 1.10 12.21
C ASP A 506 28.00 0.76 11.36
N PHE A 507 28.02 1.09 10.07
CA PHE A 507 26.93 0.84 9.15
C PHE A 507 27.29 -0.15 8.05
N ALA A 508 26.37 -1.06 7.77
CA ALA A 508 26.30 -1.78 6.50
C ALA A 508 25.59 -0.87 5.49
N VAL A 509 26.24 -0.65 4.35
CA VAL A 509 25.72 0.18 3.27
C VAL A 509 25.41 -0.71 2.08
N SER A 510 24.23 -0.57 1.51
CA SER A 510 23.83 -1.32 0.31
C SER A 510 23.18 -0.39 -0.71
N HIS A 511 23.48 -0.62 -2.00
CA HIS A 511 22.94 0.13 -3.13
C HIS A 511 22.17 -0.80 -4.05
N TRP A 512 20.95 -0.40 -4.41
CA TRP A 512 19.98 -1.21 -5.17
C TRP A 512 19.39 -0.39 -6.32
N LEU A 513 19.26 -1.01 -7.51
CA LEU A 513 18.63 -0.40 -8.68
C LEU A 513 17.51 -1.30 -9.22
N THR A 514 16.36 -0.73 -9.52
CA THR A 514 15.30 -1.48 -10.21
C THR A 514 15.66 -1.66 -11.70
N PRO A 515 15.55 -2.88 -12.26
CA PRO A 515 15.88 -3.14 -13.65
C PRO A 515 14.83 -2.60 -14.62
N ALA A 516 13.62 -2.33 -14.15
CA ALA A 516 12.49 -1.82 -14.90
C ALA A 516 11.69 -0.85 -14.00
N PRO A 517 10.83 0.01 -14.56
CA PRO A 517 9.91 0.82 -13.76
C PRO A 517 8.95 -0.05 -12.95
N VAL A 518 8.78 0.24 -11.67
CA VAL A 518 7.90 -0.48 -10.75
C VAL A 518 6.99 0.49 -10.01
N ALA A 519 5.82 0.02 -9.58
CA ALA A 519 4.83 0.88 -8.94
C ALA A 519 5.25 1.32 -7.52
N VAL A 520 5.89 0.43 -6.78
CA VAL A 520 6.27 0.66 -5.38
C VAL A 520 7.63 0.05 -5.07
N ALA A 521 8.32 0.63 -4.09
CA ALA A 521 9.56 0.10 -3.55
C ALA A 521 9.41 -0.23 -2.07
N GLY A 522 9.92 -1.39 -1.67
CA GLY A 522 9.94 -1.84 -0.30
C GLY A 522 11.27 -2.46 0.07
N PHE A 523 11.49 -2.64 1.36
CA PHE A 523 12.66 -3.29 1.89
C PHE A 523 12.38 -3.90 3.26
N ASN A 524 13.19 -4.87 3.61
CA ASN A 524 13.32 -5.33 4.98
C ASN A 524 14.81 -5.42 5.35
N TYR A 525 15.10 -5.43 6.62
CA TYR A 525 16.45 -5.69 7.10
C TYR A 525 16.42 -6.53 8.38
N GLY A 526 17.50 -7.30 8.58
CA GLY A 526 17.59 -8.21 9.72
C GLY A 526 18.92 -8.91 9.79
N GLN A 527 19.07 -9.81 10.75
CA GLN A 527 20.23 -10.68 10.88
C GLN A 527 20.07 -11.90 9.95
N TYR A 528 20.15 -11.65 8.66
CA TYR A 528 19.91 -12.66 7.63
C TYR A 528 21.17 -13.38 7.16
N GLN A 529 21.04 -14.70 7.00
CA GLN A 529 21.91 -15.52 6.17
C GLN A 529 21.26 -15.75 4.81
N LYS A 530 22.08 -16.07 3.81
CA LYS A 530 21.64 -16.21 2.41
C LYS A 530 21.90 -17.61 1.90
N LEU A 531 20.94 -18.16 1.16
CA LEU A 531 21.07 -19.35 0.33
C LEU A 531 20.61 -18.99 -1.09
N GLU A 532 21.36 -19.41 -2.12
CA GLU A 532 21.04 -19.12 -3.51
C GLU A 532 20.72 -20.38 -4.29
N LEU A 533 19.80 -20.25 -5.23
CA LEU A 533 19.41 -21.25 -6.18
C LEU A 533 19.31 -20.61 -7.58
N ALA A 534 20.06 -21.14 -8.56
CA ALA A 534 19.86 -20.80 -9.96
C ALA A 534 18.90 -21.84 -10.58
N ASP A 535 17.85 -21.37 -11.23
CA ASP A 535 16.95 -22.26 -11.97
C ASP A 535 17.40 -22.34 -13.44
N GLU A 536 17.96 -23.48 -13.83
CA GLU A 536 18.49 -23.70 -15.19
C GLU A 536 17.38 -23.73 -16.27
N VAL A 537 16.14 -24.02 -15.88
CA VAL A 537 15.00 -24.14 -16.81
C VAL A 537 14.53 -22.77 -17.28
N THR A 538 14.37 -21.83 -16.34
CA THR A 538 13.83 -20.50 -16.63
C THR A 538 14.90 -19.41 -16.69
N GLY A 539 16.07 -19.67 -16.11
CA GLY A 539 17.19 -18.73 -15.99
C GLY A 539 17.07 -17.77 -14.80
N TYR A 540 16.05 -17.93 -13.94
CA TYR A 540 15.90 -17.10 -12.75
C TYR A 540 16.93 -17.42 -11.67
N LYS A 541 17.37 -16.37 -10.96
CA LYS A 541 18.18 -16.48 -9.75
C LYS A 541 17.27 -16.26 -8.54
N ILE A 542 17.21 -17.24 -7.67
CA ILE A 542 16.36 -17.18 -6.48
C ILE A 542 17.27 -17.11 -5.25
N SER A 543 17.11 -16.10 -4.42
CA SER A 543 17.88 -15.92 -3.20
C SER A 543 16.95 -15.98 -2.00
N GLY A 544 17.19 -16.97 -1.12
CA GLY A 544 16.46 -17.12 0.13
C GLY A 544 17.26 -16.53 1.29
N TYR A 545 16.61 -15.70 2.09
CA TYR A 545 17.18 -15.11 3.29
C TYR A 545 16.44 -15.62 4.52
N TYR A 546 17.18 -16.18 5.46
CA TYR A 546 16.64 -16.73 6.70
C TYR A 546 17.29 -16.09 7.91
N LEU A 547 16.56 -16.01 9.01
CA LEU A 547 17.04 -15.44 10.26
C LEU A 547 18.01 -16.40 10.95
N THR A 548 19.11 -15.85 11.49
CA THR A 548 20.09 -16.63 12.27
C THR A 548 19.62 -16.94 13.68
N GLU A 549 18.79 -16.06 14.21
CA GLU A 549 18.22 -16.18 15.55
C GLU A 549 16.70 -16.01 15.46
N LEU A 550 15.97 -16.91 16.11
CA LEU A 550 14.53 -16.77 16.24
C LEU A 550 14.20 -15.70 17.28
N PRO A 551 13.16 -14.89 17.06
CA PRO A 551 12.65 -13.97 18.07
C PRO A 551 12.31 -14.66 19.38
N ASP A 552 12.40 -13.93 20.49
CA ASP A 552 12.11 -14.46 21.83
C ASP A 552 10.70 -15.08 21.94
N ASP A 553 9.71 -14.51 21.27
CA ASP A 553 8.34 -15.02 21.22
C ASP A 553 8.23 -16.43 20.61
N LEU A 554 9.15 -16.79 19.71
CA LEU A 554 9.22 -18.10 19.07
C LEU A 554 10.14 -19.07 19.82
N HIS A 555 10.90 -18.62 20.82
CA HIS A 555 11.79 -19.45 21.62
C HIS A 555 11.04 -20.52 22.42
N ASN A 556 9.77 -20.34 22.70
CA ASN A 556 8.92 -21.32 23.37
C ASN A 556 8.55 -22.53 22.48
N PHE A 557 8.74 -22.43 21.17
CA PHE A 557 8.54 -23.55 20.25
C PHE A 557 9.82 -24.40 20.17
N GLN A 558 9.97 -25.35 21.11
CA GLN A 558 11.15 -26.24 21.16
C GLN A 558 11.41 -26.97 19.83
N ALA A 559 10.34 -27.31 19.10
CA ALA A 559 10.43 -27.95 17.79
C ALA A 559 11.15 -27.07 16.74
N LEU A 560 10.92 -25.76 16.73
CA LEU A 560 11.63 -24.84 15.83
C LEU A 560 13.12 -24.79 16.09
N ARG A 561 13.55 -24.85 17.36
CA ARG A 561 14.98 -24.86 17.73
C ARG A 561 15.72 -26.11 17.25
N SER A 562 15.02 -27.22 17.07
CA SER A 562 15.60 -28.47 16.56
C SER A 562 15.67 -28.54 15.05
N MET A 563 15.03 -27.62 14.34
CA MET A 563 15.00 -27.55 12.88
C MET A 563 16.21 -26.78 12.36
N ALA A 564 16.83 -27.27 11.31
CA ALA A 564 17.95 -26.59 10.66
C ALA A 564 17.43 -25.47 9.74
N PRO A 565 17.67 -24.17 10.03
CA PRO A 565 17.15 -23.07 9.22
C PRO A 565 17.53 -23.17 7.74
N GLN A 566 18.72 -23.70 7.46
CA GLN A 566 19.20 -23.90 6.08
C GLN A 566 18.34 -24.91 5.30
N SER A 567 17.90 -26.03 5.92
CA SER A 567 17.05 -27.01 5.24
C SER A 567 15.64 -26.47 5.04
N MET A 568 15.12 -25.70 5.99
CA MET A 568 13.84 -25.00 5.85
C MET A 568 13.90 -23.99 4.72
N THR A 569 14.98 -23.21 4.61
CA THR A 569 15.17 -22.26 3.50
C THR A 569 15.25 -22.98 2.16
N LYS A 570 15.92 -24.13 2.09
CA LYS A 570 15.95 -24.94 0.88
C LYS A 570 14.56 -25.36 0.43
N TYR A 571 13.70 -25.78 1.38
CA TYR A 571 12.30 -26.12 1.06
C TYR A 571 11.56 -24.92 0.46
N ALA A 572 11.63 -23.73 1.07
CA ALA A 572 11.01 -22.51 0.54
C ALA A 572 11.55 -22.11 -0.84
N LEU A 573 12.87 -22.28 -1.08
CA LEU A 573 13.49 -22.05 -2.39
C LEU A 573 12.98 -23.04 -3.45
N ASP A 574 12.83 -24.31 -3.10
CA ASP A 574 12.31 -25.34 -4.02
C ASP A 574 10.85 -25.08 -4.40
N GLN A 575 10.01 -24.63 -3.44
CA GLN A 575 8.63 -24.20 -3.71
C GLN A 575 8.60 -22.97 -4.62
N THR A 576 9.42 -21.96 -4.31
CA THR A 576 9.57 -20.75 -5.14
C THR A 576 10.00 -21.08 -6.55
N ARG A 577 11.00 -21.96 -6.73
CA ARG A 577 11.47 -22.42 -8.04
C ARG A 577 10.36 -23.11 -8.83
N ALA A 578 9.63 -24.02 -8.20
CA ALA A 578 8.54 -24.73 -8.86
C ALA A 578 7.44 -23.76 -9.33
N GLN A 579 7.11 -22.76 -8.49
CA GLN A 579 6.13 -21.72 -8.87
C GLN A 579 6.64 -20.80 -9.98
N VAL A 580 7.92 -20.40 -9.96
CA VAL A 580 8.54 -19.62 -11.05
C VAL A 580 8.50 -20.39 -12.38
N GLN A 581 8.82 -21.68 -12.37
CA GLN A 581 8.73 -22.53 -13.57
C GLN A 581 7.29 -22.62 -14.09
N LEU A 582 6.33 -22.83 -13.18
CA LEU A 582 4.91 -22.90 -13.50
C LEU A 582 4.39 -21.58 -14.10
N CYS A 583 4.64 -20.46 -13.43
CA CYS A 583 4.24 -19.15 -13.92
C CYS A 583 4.92 -18.79 -15.25
N THR A 584 6.20 -19.12 -15.42
CA THR A 584 6.89 -18.91 -16.70
C THR A 584 6.26 -19.73 -17.82
N HIS A 585 5.85 -20.98 -17.54
CA HIS A 585 5.17 -21.83 -18.51
C HIS A 585 3.79 -21.29 -18.90
N TYR A 586 2.96 -20.91 -17.92
CA TYR A 586 1.58 -20.48 -18.17
C TYR A 586 1.44 -19.02 -18.60
N PHE A 587 2.36 -18.14 -18.17
CA PHE A 587 2.20 -16.68 -18.29
C PHE A 587 3.37 -15.98 -19.00
N GLY A 588 4.43 -16.73 -19.37
CA GLY A 588 5.64 -16.14 -19.96
C GLY A 588 6.60 -15.59 -18.90
N LYS A 589 7.64 -14.89 -19.34
CA LYS A 589 8.67 -14.35 -18.43
C LYS A 589 8.20 -13.04 -17.76
N SER A 590 8.43 -12.92 -16.45
CA SER A 590 8.36 -11.63 -15.72
C SER A 590 9.52 -10.71 -16.15
N PRO A 591 9.41 -9.38 -15.96
CA PRO A 591 10.53 -8.46 -16.25
C PRO A 591 11.72 -8.61 -15.29
N PHE A 592 11.57 -9.35 -14.21
CA PHE A 592 12.62 -9.62 -13.24
C PHE A 592 13.32 -10.94 -13.57
N ASP A 593 14.66 -10.96 -13.50
CA ASP A 593 15.49 -12.16 -13.66
C ASP A 593 15.93 -12.76 -12.30
N ARG A 594 15.55 -12.11 -11.21
CA ARG A 594 15.88 -12.47 -9.84
C ARG A 594 14.70 -12.28 -8.91
N ILE A 595 14.55 -13.20 -7.96
CA ILE A 595 13.55 -13.12 -6.88
C ILE A 595 14.27 -13.32 -5.55
N TYR A 596 13.96 -12.45 -4.61
CA TYR A 596 14.39 -12.55 -3.23
C TYR A 596 13.22 -13.03 -2.39
N ILE A 597 13.40 -14.06 -1.57
CA ILE A 597 12.46 -14.45 -0.53
C ILE A 597 13.09 -14.21 0.83
N THR A 598 12.34 -13.62 1.76
CA THR A 598 12.81 -13.33 3.11
C THR A 598 11.88 -13.95 4.14
N GLU A 599 12.47 -14.64 5.11
CA GLU A 599 11.76 -15.22 6.23
C GLU A 599 11.26 -14.12 7.16
N GLN A 600 9.95 -14.14 7.45
CA GLN A 600 9.35 -13.28 8.46
C GLN A 600 8.97 -14.13 9.67
N PRO A 601 9.34 -13.73 10.90
CA PRO A 601 9.11 -14.51 12.09
C PRO A 601 7.66 -14.40 12.59
N ASN A 602 6.71 -14.76 11.75
CA ASN A 602 5.29 -14.92 12.04
C ASN A 602 4.76 -16.16 11.31
N PHE A 603 3.52 -16.57 11.60
CA PHE A 603 2.96 -17.80 11.07
C PHE A 603 1.94 -17.60 9.94
N ALA A 604 1.37 -16.41 9.79
CA ALA A 604 0.28 -16.15 8.85
C ALA A 604 0.39 -14.74 8.27
N PHE A 605 1.41 -14.52 7.43
CA PHE A 605 1.63 -13.26 6.75
C PHE A 605 2.40 -13.51 5.45
N GLY A 606 1.91 -13.02 4.33
CA GLY A 606 2.61 -12.96 3.07
C GLY A 606 2.54 -11.56 2.50
N GLN A 607 3.56 -11.13 1.80
CA GLN A 607 3.56 -9.86 1.07
C GLN A 607 4.56 -9.91 -0.07
N SER A 608 4.14 -9.44 -1.23
CA SER A 608 5.00 -9.35 -2.41
C SER A 608 5.31 -7.90 -2.77
N TRP A 609 6.58 -7.67 -3.11
CA TRP A 609 7.10 -6.46 -3.73
C TRP A 609 7.73 -6.82 -5.07
N PRO A 610 7.98 -5.88 -5.97
CA PRO A 610 8.74 -6.18 -7.19
C PRO A 610 10.06 -6.88 -6.87
N ASN A 611 10.21 -8.10 -7.32
CA ASN A 611 11.32 -9.05 -7.07
C ASN A 611 11.69 -9.35 -5.60
N LEU A 612 10.85 -8.99 -4.63
CA LEU A 612 11.07 -9.25 -3.20
C LEU A 612 9.79 -9.78 -2.54
N VAL A 613 9.87 -10.95 -1.93
CA VAL A 613 8.74 -11.65 -1.31
C VAL A 613 9.00 -11.88 0.17
N TYR A 614 8.06 -11.46 1.03
CA TYR A 614 8.06 -11.77 2.46
C TYR A 614 7.23 -13.04 2.67
N LEU A 615 7.81 -14.04 3.29
CA LEU A 615 7.14 -15.31 3.59
C LEU A 615 7.14 -15.57 5.10
N PRO A 616 6.05 -16.07 5.67
CA PRO A 616 6.00 -16.45 7.08
C PRO A 616 6.92 -17.65 7.34
N ILE A 617 7.41 -17.81 8.56
CA ILE A 617 8.23 -18.96 8.94
C ILE A 617 7.52 -20.29 8.67
N SER A 618 6.19 -20.34 8.75
CA SER A 618 5.39 -21.52 8.41
C SER A 618 5.57 -21.97 6.96
N ALA A 619 5.82 -21.06 6.02
CA ALA A 619 6.08 -21.37 4.61
C ALA A 619 7.44 -22.04 4.37
N TYR A 620 8.36 -21.93 5.32
CA TYR A 620 9.66 -22.59 5.29
C TYR A 620 9.62 -24.02 5.83
N THR A 621 8.50 -24.46 6.40
CA THR A 621 8.34 -25.78 7.01
C THR A 621 7.69 -26.79 6.06
N ASP A 622 8.23 -27.99 5.99
CA ASP A 622 7.58 -29.11 5.31
C ASP A 622 6.41 -29.69 6.12
N SER A 623 5.67 -30.65 5.56
CA SER A 623 4.50 -31.23 6.22
C SER A 623 4.83 -31.93 7.56
N THR A 624 5.99 -32.55 7.68
CA THR A 624 6.44 -33.21 8.90
C THR A 624 6.78 -32.18 9.97
N GLN A 625 7.52 -31.14 9.59
CA GLN A 625 7.87 -30.04 10.48
C GLN A 625 6.64 -29.28 10.97
N ARG A 626 5.65 -29.03 10.09
CA ARG A 626 4.35 -28.44 10.47
C ARG A 626 3.61 -29.30 11.49
N TRP A 627 3.57 -30.61 11.25
CA TRP A 627 2.95 -31.53 12.21
C TRP A 627 3.65 -31.50 13.59
N MET A 628 4.99 -31.44 13.61
CA MET A 628 5.78 -31.33 14.85
C MET A 628 5.53 -30.00 15.58
N LEU A 629 5.31 -28.90 14.86
CA LEU A 629 5.08 -27.59 15.44
C LEU A 629 3.67 -27.41 16.01
N PHE A 630 2.68 -27.89 15.28
CA PHE A 630 1.29 -27.54 15.51
C PHE A 630 0.37 -28.72 15.78
N GLY A 631 0.88 -29.95 15.64
CA GLY A 631 0.07 -31.16 15.81
C GLY A 631 -1.06 -31.27 14.80
N ASN A 632 -2.27 -31.51 15.25
CA ASN A 632 -3.46 -31.61 14.41
C ASN A 632 -3.99 -30.22 14.10
N ILE A 633 -3.47 -29.58 13.05
CA ILE A 633 -3.87 -28.23 12.61
C ILE A 633 -5.23 -28.30 11.92
N ASN A 634 -6.01 -27.20 12.00
CA ASN A 634 -7.22 -27.07 11.20
C ASN A 634 -6.87 -27.01 9.69
N ALA A 635 -7.76 -27.52 8.85
CA ALA A 635 -7.56 -27.61 7.40
C ALA A 635 -7.31 -26.23 6.75
N SER A 636 -7.87 -25.17 7.31
CA SER A 636 -7.73 -23.80 6.80
C SER A 636 -6.29 -23.29 6.92
N PHE A 637 -5.64 -23.46 8.08
CA PHE A 637 -4.24 -23.03 8.26
C PHE A 637 -3.28 -23.86 7.41
N ASN A 638 -3.51 -25.18 7.33
CA ASN A 638 -2.69 -26.04 6.47
C ASN A 638 -2.83 -25.66 4.99
N GLY A 639 -4.03 -25.30 4.53
CA GLY A 639 -4.26 -24.75 3.22
C GLY A 639 -3.47 -23.46 3.00
N PHE A 640 -3.57 -22.48 3.89
CA PHE A 640 -2.82 -21.23 3.82
C PHE A 640 -1.31 -21.46 3.63
N VAL A 641 -0.71 -22.35 4.43
CA VAL A 641 0.74 -22.61 4.36
C VAL A 641 1.16 -23.23 3.03
N GLN A 642 0.29 -24.04 2.41
CA GLN A 642 0.56 -24.62 1.08
C GLN A 642 0.42 -23.59 -0.05
N GLU A 643 -0.38 -22.57 0.15
CA GLU A 643 -0.81 -21.61 -0.85
C GLU A 643 -0.03 -20.28 -0.80
N VAL A 644 0.49 -19.88 0.39
CA VAL A 644 1.11 -18.56 0.55
C VAL A 644 2.34 -18.35 -0.33
N THR A 645 3.25 -19.31 -0.42
CA THR A 645 4.44 -19.19 -1.29
C THR A 645 4.06 -19.06 -2.76
N PRO A 646 3.26 -19.97 -3.35
CA PRO A 646 2.86 -19.83 -4.75
C PRO A 646 2.02 -18.58 -5.03
N HIS A 647 1.18 -18.13 -4.08
CA HIS A 647 0.42 -16.89 -4.20
C HIS A 647 1.36 -15.68 -4.25
N GLU A 648 2.23 -15.49 -3.28
CA GLU A 648 3.13 -14.34 -3.20
C GLU A 648 4.17 -14.30 -4.33
N VAL A 649 4.64 -15.46 -4.80
CA VAL A 649 5.54 -15.54 -5.95
C VAL A 649 4.80 -15.19 -7.25
N ALA A 650 3.52 -15.57 -7.39
CA ALA A 650 2.73 -15.25 -8.57
C ALA A 650 2.51 -13.74 -8.75
N HIS A 651 2.53 -12.97 -7.67
CA HIS A 651 2.50 -11.51 -7.74
C HIS A 651 3.66 -10.89 -8.53
N GLN A 652 4.75 -11.65 -8.81
CA GLN A 652 5.79 -11.16 -9.72
C GLN A 652 5.29 -10.99 -11.16
N TRP A 653 4.19 -11.65 -11.50
CA TRP A 653 3.42 -11.45 -12.73
C TRP A 653 2.22 -10.52 -12.46
N TRP A 654 1.40 -10.85 -11.46
CA TRP A 654 0.12 -10.22 -11.16
C TRP A 654 0.28 -9.10 -10.13
N GLY A 655 0.22 -7.85 -10.59
CA GLY A 655 0.50 -6.67 -9.78
C GLY A 655 1.86 -6.03 -10.09
N HIS A 656 2.91 -6.84 -10.32
CA HIS A 656 4.25 -6.29 -10.57
C HIS A 656 4.64 -6.26 -12.06
N ALA A 657 4.50 -7.31 -12.83
CA ALA A 657 4.68 -7.24 -14.28
C ALA A 657 3.47 -6.59 -14.95
N VAL A 658 2.27 -7.04 -14.63
CA VAL A 658 1.01 -6.48 -15.07
C VAL A 658 0.34 -5.83 -13.87
N GLY A 659 0.18 -4.50 -13.88
CA GLY A 659 -0.54 -3.75 -12.84
C GLY A 659 -2.05 -3.78 -13.07
N TRP A 660 -2.79 -3.07 -12.22
CA TRP A 660 -4.23 -2.84 -12.38
C TRP A 660 -4.51 -1.36 -12.59
N ALA A 661 -5.52 -1.04 -13.40
CA ALA A 661 -5.85 0.33 -13.77
C ALA A 661 -6.58 1.09 -12.66
N SER A 662 -7.47 0.40 -11.94
CA SER A 662 -8.28 1.00 -10.87
C SER A 662 -8.60 -0.03 -9.78
N TYR A 663 -9.27 0.41 -8.72
CA TYR A 663 -9.74 -0.50 -7.66
C TYR A 663 -10.70 -1.58 -8.17
N HIS A 664 -11.36 -1.37 -9.29
CA HIS A 664 -12.20 -2.37 -9.98
C HIS A 664 -11.41 -3.57 -10.47
N ASP A 665 -10.14 -3.36 -10.78
CA ASP A 665 -9.30 -4.30 -11.50
C ASP A 665 -8.33 -5.07 -10.58
N GLN A 666 -8.38 -4.85 -9.27
CA GLN A 666 -7.50 -5.53 -8.32
C GLN A 666 -7.64 -7.06 -8.35
N TRP A 667 -8.78 -7.61 -8.83
CA TRP A 667 -8.95 -9.03 -9.01
C TRP A 667 -8.00 -9.64 -10.07
N LEU A 668 -7.49 -8.83 -11.03
CA LEU A 668 -6.44 -9.22 -11.98
C LEU A 668 -5.08 -9.45 -11.29
N SER A 669 -4.90 -8.93 -10.09
CA SER A 669 -3.75 -9.21 -9.24
C SER A 669 -4.07 -10.33 -8.25
N GLU A 670 -4.99 -10.12 -7.35
CA GLU A 670 -5.26 -11.00 -6.22
C GLU A 670 -5.95 -12.32 -6.65
N GLY A 671 -6.97 -12.23 -7.50
CA GLY A 671 -7.65 -13.41 -8.04
C GLY A 671 -6.73 -14.26 -8.91
N PHE A 672 -5.84 -13.62 -9.69
CA PHE A 672 -4.89 -14.33 -10.54
C PHE A 672 -3.74 -14.97 -9.72
N ALA A 673 -3.32 -14.35 -8.63
CA ALA A 673 -2.35 -14.94 -7.71
C ALA A 673 -2.96 -16.16 -6.98
N GLU A 674 -4.21 -16.06 -6.52
CA GLU A 674 -4.95 -17.15 -5.91
C GLU A 674 -5.19 -18.32 -6.90
N PHE A 675 -5.57 -18.01 -8.15
CA PHE A 675 -5.65 -19.01 -9.22
C PHE A 675 -4.30 -19.71 -9.46
N SER A 676 -3.20 -18.96 -9.43
CA SER A 676 -1.85 -19.49 -9.63
C SER A 676 -1.43 -20.42 -8.50
N ALA A 677 -1.91 -20.20 -7.27
CA ALA A 677 -1.75 -21.14 -6.16
C ALA A 677 -2.54 -22.43 -6.40
N GLY A 678 -3.76 -22.34 -6.95
CA GLY A 678 -4.54 -23.50 -7.39
C GLY A 678 -3.82 -24.31 -8.48
N LEU A 679 -3.24 -23.65 -9.47
CA LEU A 679 -2.42 -24.30 -10.51
C LEU A 679 -1.22 -25.03 -9.90
N PHE A 680 -0.56 -24.42 -8.90
CA PHE A 680 0.57 -25.02 -8.21
C PHE A 680 0.19 -26.34 -7.55
N LEU A 681 -0.95 -26.36 -6.82
CA LEU A 681 -1.45 -27.57 -6.21
C LEU A 681 -1.76 -28.68 -7.23
N GLN A 682 -2.22 -28.30 -8.43
CA GLN A 682 -2.51 -29.24 -9.50
C GLN A 682 -1.25 -29.82 -10.17
N GLN A 683 -0.22 -29.01 -10.40
CA GLN A 683 0.88 -29.31 -11.31
C GLN A 683 2.21 -29.62 -10.60
N ALA A 684 2.47 -29.00 -9.44
CA ALA A 684 3.76 -29.05 -8.77
C ALA A 684 3.77 -29.91 -7.51
N VAL A 685 2.61 -30.23 -6.92
CA VAL A 685 2.52 -31.01 -5.69
C VAL A 685 2.54 -32.51 -6.02
N ALA A 686 3.51 -33.23 -5.45
CA ALA A 686 3.59 -34.67 -5.58
C ALA A 686 2.57 -35.38 -4.67
N GLY A 687 2.12 -36.57 -5.07
CA GLY A 687 1.23 -37.40 -4.27
C GLY A 687 -0.23 -37.29 -4.67
N ASN A 688 -1.13 -37.05 -3.70
CA ASN A 688 -2.58 -36.99 -3.96
C ASN A 688 -3.06 -35.58 -4.32
N TRP A 689 -2.43 -34.99 -5.33
CA TRP A 689 -2.74 -33.63 -5.81
C TRP A 689 -4.24 -33.38 -6.05
N ARG A 690 -4.98 -34.41 -6.49
CA ARG A 690 -6.43 -34.30 -6.75
C ARG A 690 -7.21 -33.91 -5.50
N LYS A 691 -6.84 -34.46 -4.36
CA LYS A 691 -7.48 -34.15 -3.08
C LYS A 691 -7.20 -32.71 -2.68
N ASP A 692 -5.93 -32.33 -2.65
CA ASP A 692 -5.52 -30.96 -2.24
C ASP A 692 -6.10 -29.89 -3.17
N TYR A 693 -6.14 -30.16 -4.48
CA TYR A 693 -6.75 -29.30 -5.49
C TYR A 693 -8.26 -29.14 -5.32
N ILE A 694 -9.00 -30.24 -5.10
CA ILE A 694 -10.45 -30.16 -4.87
C ILE A 694 -10.74 -29.45 -3.55
N GLU A 695 -10.01 -29.72 -2.49
CA GLU A 695 -10.14 -29.05 -1.18
C GLU A 695 -9.85 -27.54 -1.28
N PHE A 696 -8.90 -27.13 -2.11
CA PHE A 696 -8.62 -25.72 -2.40
C PHE A 696 -9.87 -25.03 -2.99
N TRP A 697 -10.41 -25.56 -4.09
CA TRP A 697 -11.58 -24.97 -4.73
C TRP A 697 -12.84 -25.04 -3.85
N ASP A 698 -13.03 -26.11 -3.08
CA ASP A 698 -14.13 -26.20 -2.10
C ASP A 698 -14.03 -25.13 -1.02
N ARG A 699 -12.82 -24.82 -0.53
CA ARG A 699 -12.61 -23.71 0.42
C ARG A 699 -12.95 -22.37 -0.21
N LEU A 700 -12.50 -22.10 -1.45
CA LEU A 700 -12.83 -20.87 -2.14
C LEU A 700 -14.34 -20.74 -2.37
N GLN A 701 -15.01 -21.81 -2.83
CA GLN A 701 -16.47 -21.86 -2.98
C GLN A 701 -17.18 -21.54 -1.67
N LYS A 702 -16.74 -22.14 -0.56
CA LYS A 702 -17.29 -21.88 0.75
C LYS A 702 -17.09 -20.41 1.18
N ARG A 703 -15.90 -19.85 0.99
CA ARG A 703 -15.61 -18.42 1.25
C ARG A 703 -16.54 -17.48 0.49
N ILE A 704 -16.93 -17.83 -0.72
CA ILE A 704 -17.81 -17.03 -1.58
C ILE A 704 -19.27 -17.12 -1.13
N LEU A 705 -19.74 -18.32 -0.73
CA LEU A 705 -21.15 -18.65 -0.55
C LEU A 705 -21.62 -18.72 0.90
N GLU A 706 -20.71 -18.86 1.88
CA GLU A 706 -21.10 -18.99 3.29
C GLU A 706 -21.67 -17.66 3.80
N LYS A 707 -22.92 -17.75 4.32
CA LYS A 707 -23.60 -16.59 4.85
C LYS A 707 -23.08 -16.21 6.23
N ASN A 708 -22.87 -14.93 6.45
CA ASN A 708 -22.50 -14.38 7.73
C ASN A 708 -23.71 -14.25 8.69
N ASN A 709 -23.49 -13.68 9.87
CA ASN A 709 -24.53 -13.49 10.90
C ASN A 709 -25.70 -12.60 10.46
N PHE A 710 -25.53 -11.80 9.40
CA PHE A 710 -26.62 -11.01 8.79
C PHE A 710 -27.37 -11.77 7.70
N GLY A 711 -27.03 -13.04 7.44
CA GLY A 711 -27.63 -13.85 6.39
C GLY A 711 -27.14 -13.49 4.98
N ILE A 712 -26.06 -12.69 4.86
CA ILE A 712 -25.49 -12.22 3.60
C ILE A 712 -24.24 -13.04 3.30
N SER A 713 -24.17 -13.64 2.09
CA SER A 713 -22.91 -14.22 1.63
C SER A 713 -22.01 -13.13 1.03
N PRO A 714 -20.69 -13.31 0.99
CA PRO A 714 -19.80 -12.36 0.30
C PRO A 714 -20.24 -12.07 -1.14
N ASN A 715 -20.66 -13.07 -1.89
CA ASN A 715 -21.16 -12.88 -3.25
C ASN A 715 -22.44 -12.04 -3.34
N ASP A 716 -23.31 -12.10 -2.32
CA ASP A 716 -24.55 -11.30 -2.29
C ASP A 716 -24.26 -9.81 -2.02
N SER A 717 -23.05 -9.46 -1.58
CA SER A 717 -22.63 -8.08 -1.32
C SER A 717 -22.42 -7.26 -2.59
N GLY A 718 -22.17 -7.91 -3.72
CA GLY A 718 -22.00 -7.28 -5.02
C GLY A 718 -21.04 -8.05 -5.95
N PRO A 719 -20.91 -7.60 -7.20
CA PRO A 719 -20.02 -8.18 -8.19
C PRO A 719 -18.53 -7.88 -7.90
N ILE A 720 -17.63 -8.64 -8.55
CA ILE A 720 -16.16 -8.44 -8.42
C ILE A 720 -15.76 -7.01 -8.74
N TRP A 721 -16.36 -6.42 -9.77
CA TRP A 721 -16.11 -5.06 -10.24
C TRP A 721 -16.25 -4.00 -9.14
N MET A 722 -17.05 -4.22 -8.12
CA MET A 722 -17.13 -3.27 -6.99
C MET A 722 -15.86 -3.20 -6.13
N GLY A 723 -14.97 -4.17 -6.23
CA GLY A 723 -13.69 -4.14 -5.52
C GLY A 723 -13.82 -3.77 -4.04
N LEU A 724 -13.04 -2.81 -3.60
CA LEU A 724 -13.05 -2.32 -2.21
C LEU A 724 -14.42 -1.79 -1.74
N ARG A 725 -15.30 -1.37 -2.63
CA ARG A 725 -16.67 -0.92 -2.30
C ARG A 725 -17.54 -2.04 -1.72
N LEU A 726 -17.15 -3.32 -1.84
CA LEU A 726 -17.84 -4.46 -1.20
C LEU A 726 -17.76 -4.43 0.33
N ILE A 727 -16.79 -3.69 0.89
CA ILE A 727 -16.60 -3.58 2.33
C ILE A 727 -17.70 -2.70 2.95
N SER A 728 -18.34 -3.23 4.00
CA SER A 728 -19.32 -2.49 4.80
C SER A 728 -19.41 -3.11 6.20
N PRO A 729 -20.07 -2.44 7.18
CA PRO A 729 -20.31 -3.01 8.51
C PRO A 729 -21.03 -4.36 8.50
N ARG A 730 -21.79 -4.66 7.44
CA ARG A 730 -22.50 -5.94 7.27
C ARG A 730 -21.70 -6.99 6.50
N THR A 731 -20.62 -6.59 5.81
CA THR A 731 -19.91 -7.42 4.82
C THR A 731 -18.39 -7.19 4.85
N GLU A 732 -17.81 -7.19 6.05
CA GLU A 732 -16.39 -6.87 6.31
C GLU A 732 -15.42 -7.65 5.42
N ASN A 733 -15.67 -8.95 5.22
CA ASN A 733 -14.78 -9.84 4.47
C ASN A 733 -15.17 -9.98 2.99
N ALA A 734 -16.16 -9.21 2.49
CA ALA A 734 -16.69 -9.41 1.15
C ALA A 734 -15.63 -9.13 0.07
N TYR A 735 -14.88 -8.04 0.20
CA TYR A 735 -13.79 -7.72 -0.72
C TYR A 735 -12.81 -8.90 -0.88
N GLN A 736 -12.29 -9.41 0.26
CA GLN A 736 -11.31 -10.48 0.24
C GLN A 736 -11.87 -11.77 -0.38
N ASN A 737 -13.12 -12.12 -0.06
CA ASN A 737 -13.74 -13.34 -0.55
C ASN A 737 -14.24 -13.25 -2.00
N VAL A 738 -14.60 -12.07 -2.47
CA VAL A 738 -15.05 -11.87 -3.86
C VAL A 738 -13.86 -11.57 -4.77
N THR A 739 -13.01 -10.64 -4.43
CA THR A 739 -11.88 -10.24 -5.29
C THR A 739 -10.85 -11.37 -5.44
N TYR A 740 -10.51 -12.07 -4.34
CA TYR A 740 -9.55 -13.20 -4.36
C TYR A 740 -10.22 -14.48 -4.84
N ALA A 741 -11.19 -15.00 -4.06
CA ALA A 741 -11.71 -16.35 -4.29
C ALA A 741 -12.60 -16.43 -5.54
N LYS A 742 -13.56 -15.51 -5.75
CA LYS A 742 -14.37 -15.50 -6.96
C LYS A 742 -13.54 -15.09 -8.17
N GLY A 743 -12.59 -14.15 -8.03
CA GLY A 743 -11.64 -13.79 -9.07
C GLY A 743 -10.82 -14.99 -9.57
N ALA A 744 -10.33 -15.82 -8.65
CA ALA A 744 -9.66 -17.08 -9.00
C ALA A 744 -10.58 -18.04 -9.76
N TYR A 745 -11.84 -18.18 -9.33
CA TYR A 745 -12.83 -19.00 -10.04
C TYR A 745 -13.15 -18.49 -11.45
N VAL A 746 -13.21 -17.16 -11.65
CA VAL A 746 -13.43 -16.59 -12.99
C VAL A 746 -12.33 -17.03 -13.95
N LEU A 747 -11.06 -16.98 -13.51
CA LEU A 747 -9.96 -17.42 -14.35
C LEU A 747 -9.93 -18.94 -14.55
N GLN A 748 -10.30 -19.72 -13.52
CA GLN A 748 -10.47 -21.18 -13.62
C GLN A 748 -11.59 -21.58 -14.57
N MET A 749 -12.73 -20.89 -14.54
CA MET A 749 -13.84 -21.13 -15.47
C MET A 749 -13.43 -20.80 -16.90
N LEU A 750 -12.73 -19.67 -17.12
CA LEU A 750 -12.24 -19.31 -18.45
C LEU A 750 -11.26 -20.37 -18.98
N ARG A 751 -10.31 -20.82 -18.17
CA ARG A 751 -9.39 -21.92 -18.50
C ARG A 751 -10.17 -23.19 -18.85
N SER A 752 -11.15 -23.56 -18.04
CA SER A 752 -12.00 -24.74 -18.28
C SER A 752 -12.77 -24.66 -19.59
N ILE A 753 -13.36 -23.51 -19.91
CA ILE A 753 -14.09 -23.32 -21.17
C ILE A 753 -13.18 -23.37 -22.38
N MET A 754 -11.95 -22.90 -22.28
CA MET A 754 -10.92 -22.94 -23.33
C MET A 754 -10.26 -24.30 -23.49
N TYR A 755 -10.38 -25.18 -22.50
CA TYR A 755 -9.75 -26.51 -22.53
C TYR A 755 -10.32 -27.40 -23.65
N SER A 756 -9.46 -28.06 -24.38
CA SER A 756 -9.81 -29.14 -25.30
C SER A 756 -9.05 -30.44 -24.97
N PRO A 757 -9.63 -31.63 -25.17
CA PRO A 757 -8.91 -32.90 -24.95
C PRO A 757 -7.64 -33.03 -25.78
N ASP A 758 -7.62 -32.49 -27.01
CA ASP A 758 -6.50 -32.60 -27.95
C ASP A 758 -5.34 -31.64 -27.62
N ASP A 759 -5.66 -30.39 -27.22
CA ASP A 759 -4.68 -29.34 -27.02
C ASP A 759 -4.50 -28.96 -25.52
N GLN A 760 -5.32 -29.50 -24.62
CA GLN A 760 -5.31 -29.23 -23.18
C GLN A 760 -5.41 -27.71 -22.92
N ASP A 761 -4.48 -27.13 -22.21
CA ASP A 761 -4.45 -25.70 -21.82
C ASP A 761 -3.81 -24.77 -22.85
N LYS A 762 -3.41 -25.26 -24.05
CA LYS A 762 -2.64 -24.45 -25.01
C LYS A 762 -3.28 -23.10 -25.36
N ALA A 763 -4.62 -23.09 -25.59
CA ALA A 763 -5.32 -21.87 -25.92
C ALA A 763 -5.30 -20.88 -24.74
N PHE A 764 -5.53 -21.36 -23.52
CA PHE A 764 -5.44 -20.56 -22.30
C PHE A 764 -4.01 -20.03 -22.08
N ILE A 765 -2.98 -20.86 -22.24
CA ILE A 765 -1.59 -20.45 -22.12
C ILE A 765 -1.26 -19.35 -23.14
N ALA A 766 -1.67 -19.51 -24.40
CA ALA A 766 -1.45 -18.51 -25.44
C ALA A 766 -2.12 -17.18 -25.12
N MET A 767 -3.35 -17.22 -24.60
CA MET A 767 -4.07 -16.04 -24.13
C MET A 767 -3.34 -15.33 -22.98
N MET A 768 -2.89 -16.07 -21.97
CA MET A 768 -2.19 -15.50 -20.82
C MET A 768 -0.83 -14.91 -21.18
N HIS A 769 -0.07 -15.55 -22.11
CA HIS A 769 1.16 -14.97 -22.65
C HIS A 769 0.89 -13.64 -23.37
N ASP A 770 -0.14 -13.60 -24.24
CA ASP A 770 -0.51 -12.38 -24.96
C ASP A 770 -0.93 -11.27 -23.99
N PHE A 771 -1.65 -11.61 -22.92
CA PHE A 771 -2.05 -10.67 -21.89
C PHE A 771 -0.83 -10.08 -21.14
N VAL A 772 0.09 -10.92 -20.70
CA VAL A 772 1.32 -10.45 -20.02
C VAL A 772 2.21 -9.64 -20.97
N ASP A 773 2.39 -10.06 -22.21
CA ASP A 773 3.25 -9.37 -23.16
C ASP A 773 2.68 -8.00 -23.60
N SER A 774 1.35 -7.91 -23.78
CA SER A 774 0.68 -6.65 -24.17
C SER A 774 0.58 -5.63 -23.02
N HIS A 775 0.56 -6.10 -21.77
CA HIS A 775 0.42 -5.26 -20.58
C HIS A 775 1.68 -5.23 -19.70
N ARG A 776 2.80 -5.68 -20.21
CA ARG A 776 4.09 -5.62 -19.49
C ARG A 776 4.40 -4.18 -19.09
N ASP A 777 4.69 -3.99 -17.81
CA ASP A 777 5.00 -2.69 -17.19
C ASP A 777 3.90 -1.62 -17.37
N LYS A 778 2.65 -2.07 -17.53
CA LYS A 778 1.48 -1.20 -17.68
C LYS A 778 0.35 -1.66 -16.74
N PRO A 779 -0.56 -0.75 -16.38
CA PRO A 779 -1.82 -1.16 -15.77
C PRO A 779 -2.71 -1.87 -16.80
N ALA A 780 -3.50 -2.83 -16.33
CA ALA A 780 -4.52 -3.53 -17.10
C ALA A 780 -5.90 -3.30 -16.47
N SER A 781 -6.91 -3.16 -17.30
CA SER A 781 -8.31 -3.13 -16.88
C SER A 781 -8.99 -4.47 -17.15
N THR A 782 -10.14 -4.68 -16.53
CA THR A 782 -11.04 -5.81 -16.82
C THR A 782 -11.40 -5.87 -18.31
N GLU A 783 -11.67 -4.72 -18.93
CA GLU A 783 -12.01 -4.65 -20.35
C GLU A 783 -10.81 -4.97 -21.25
N SER A 784 -9.60 -4.54 -20.87
CA SER A 784 -8.40 -4.91 -21.63
C SER A 784 -8.08 -6.40 -21.53
N PHE A 785 -8.30 -7.03 -20.37
CA PHE A 785 -8.20 -8.48 -20.21
C PHE A 785 -9.25 -9.21 -21.05
N LYS A 786 -10.53 -8.75 -21.02
CA LYS A 786 -11.63 -9.28 -21.83
C LYS A 786 -11.28 -9.23 -23.31
N ALA A 787 -10.75 -8.10 -23.80
CA ALA A 787 -10.36 -7.96 -25.20
C ALA A 787 -9.30 -8.99 -25.63
N VAL A 788 -8.33 -9.32 -24.78
CA VAL A 788 -7.35 -10.38 -25.01
C VAL A 788 -8.03 -11.75 -25.00
N ALA A 789 -8.93 -12.02 -24.05
CA ALA A 789 -9.67 -13.28 -24.00
C ALA A 789 -10.53 -13.50 -25.26
N GLU A 790 -11.21 -12.46 -25.76
CA GLU A 790 -11.98 -12.47 -27.00
C GLU A 790 -11.12 -12.81 -28.23
N LYS A 791 -9.90 -12.30 -28.31
CA LYS A 791 -8.95 -12.60 -29.38
C LYS A 791 -8.57 -14.09 -29.43
N HIS A 792 -8.56 -14.78 -28.30
CA HIS A 792 -8.16 -16.18 -28.17
C HIS A 792 -9.34 -17.15 -28.00
N MET A 793 -10.58 -16.66 -28.01
CA MET A 793 -11.75 -17.51 -27.81
C MET A 793 -11.99 -18.47 -28.96
N SER A 794 -12.48 -19.65 -28.64
CA SER A 794 -12.92 -20.64 -29.62
C SER A 794 -14.36 -20.37 -30.08
N LYS A 795 -14.77 -20.96 -31.20
CA LYS A 795 -16.17 -20.83 -31.73
C LYS A 795 -17.25 -21.25 -30.71
N ILE A 796 -16.95 -22.22 -29.84
CA ILE A 796 -17.91 -22.66 -28.81
C ILE A 796 -18.14 -21.61 -27.72
N MET A 797 -17.22 -20.68 -27.55
CA MET A 797 -17.33 -19.58 -26.59
C MET A 797 -18.12 -18.38 -27.16
N ASP A 798 -18.18 -18.25 -28.48
CA ASP A 798 -18.94 -17.19 -29.16
C ASP A 798 -20.44 -17.51 -29.22
N LEU A 799 -21.08 -17.50 -28.06
CA LEU A 799 -22.50 -17.91 -27.93
C LEU A 799 -23.47 -16.95 -28.65
N SER A 800 -23.09 -15.68 -28.77
CA SER A 800 -23.87 -14.63 -29.41
C SER A 800 -23.52 -14.46 -30.89
N GLY A 801 -22.47 -15.11 -31.40
CA GLY A 801 -22.04 -14.99 -32.80
C GLY A 801 -21.50 -13.59 -33.16
N ASN A 802 -21.08 -12.82 -32.19
CA ASN A 802 -20.59 -11.43 -32.35
C ASN A 802 -19.10 -11.26 -32.06
N GLY A 803 -18.39 -12.32 -31.74
CA GLY A 803 -16.96 -12.28 -31.39
C GLY A 803 -16.69 -11.69 -30.01
N LYS A 804 -17.66 -11.72 -29.10
CA LYS A 804 -17.59 -11.12 -27.76
C LYS A 804 -17.87 -12.14 -26.65
N LEU A 805 -17.23 -11.91 -25.49
CA LEU A 805 -17.43 -12.66 -24.25
C LEU A 805 -18.30 -11.88 -23.25
N ASP A 806 -19.16 -10.98 -23.71
CA ASP A 806 -20.04 -10.19 -22.86
C ASP A 806 -20.86 -11.05 -21.90
N TRP A 807 -21.40 -12.19 -22.39
CA TRP A 807 -22.16 -13.12 -21.57
C TRP A 807 -21.36 -13.60 -20.36
N PHE A 808 -20.08 -13.95 -20.54
CA PHE A 808 -19.22 -14.46 -19.47
C PHE A 808 -18.86 -13.38 -18.44
N PHE A 809 -18.41 -12.22 -18.92
CA PHE A 809 -18.02 -11.12 -18.01
C PHE A 809 -19.23 -10.50 -17.30
N ASN A 810 -20.38 -10.35 -17.97
CA ASN A 810 -21.59 -9.84 -17.35
C ASN A 810 -22.11 -10.76 -16.22
N GLU A 811 -21.97 -12.07 -16.37
CA GLU A 811 -22.40 -13.04 -15.37
C GLU A 811 -21.43 -13.15 -14.20
N TRP A 812 -20.13 -13.17 -14.47
CA TRP A 812 -19.14 -13.56 -13.46
C TRP A 812 -18.36 -12.39 -12.87
N VAL A 813 -18.10 -11.32 -13.61
CA VAL A 813 -17.38 -10.12 -13.14
C VAL A 813 -18.34 -9.01 -12.73
N TYR A 814 -19.38 -8.75 -13.54
CA TYR A 814 -20.39 -7.71 -13.31
C TYR A 814 -21.67 -8.24 -12.64
N GLY A 815 -21.82 -9.55 -12.51
CA GLY A 815 -22.98 -10.22 -11.95
C GLY A 815 -22.70 -10.95 -10.62
N THR A 816 -23.80 -11.34 -9.96
CA THR A 816 -23.76 -12.05 -8.68
C THR A 816 -24.52 -13.37 -8.68
N GLN A 817 -25.09 -13.76 -9.81
CA GLN A 817 -25.83 -15.01 -9.91
C GLN A 817 -24.86 -16.20 -9.89
N ILE A 818 -25.25 -17.27 -9.20
CA ILE A 818 -24.48 -18.52 -9.15
C ILE A 818 -25.46 -19.67 -9.35
N PRO A 819 -25.26 -20.47 -10.39
CA PRO A 819 -26.18 -21.56 -10.75
C PRO A 819 -26.10 -22.75 -9.80
N ARG A 820 -27.16 -23.54 -9.82
CA ARG A 820 -27.18 -24.88 -9.27
C ARG A 820 -27.40 -25.88 -10.40
N TYR A 821 -26.57 -26.93 -10.41
CA TYR A 821 -26.69 -28.00 -11.40
C TYR A 821 -27.18 -29.30 -10.76
N HIS A 822 -28.03 -30.01 -11.54
CA HIS A 822 -28.46 -31.38 -11.23
C HIS A 822 -28.34 -32.24 -12.48
N MET A 823 -27.84 -33.46 -12.36
CA MET A 823 -27.69 -34.40 -13.48
C MET A 823 -28.29 -35.77 -13.14
N GLU A 824 -29.17 -36.24 -14.03
CA GLU A 824 -29.58 -37.64 -14.12
C GLU A 824 -28.95 -38.28 -15.36
N TYR A 825 -28.59 -39.54 -15.26
CA TYR A 825 -28.03 -40.24 -16.43
C TYR A 825 -28.41 -41.70 -16.50
N GLN A 826 -28.41 -42.25 -17.72
CA GLN A 826 -28.61 -43.67 -18.03
C GLN A 826 -27.46 -44.18 -18.90
N LEU A 827 -27.04 -45.42 -18.63
CA LEU A 827 -26.02 -46.13 -19.40
C LEU A 827 -26.70 -47.19 -20.25
N ILE A 828 -26.82 -46.95 -21.56
CA ILE A 828 -27.53 -47.80 -22.52
C ILE A 828 -26.48 -48.59 -23.32
N PRO A 829 -26.53 -49.94 -23.31
CA PRO A 829 -25.62 -50.74 -24.15
C PRO A 829 -25.73 -50.38 -25.64
N ALA A 830 -24.59 -50.28 -26.29
CA ALA A 830 -24.50 -50.01 -27.74
C ALA A 830 -23.64 -51.07 -28.43
N GLU A 831 -23.58 -51.03 -29.75
CA GLU A 831 -22.86 -52.00 -30.58
C GLU A 831 -21.34 -52.01 -30.27
N ALA A 832 -20.71 -53.12 -30.50
CA ALA A 832 -19.25 -53.34 -30.31
C ALA A 832 -18.73 -53.09 -28.89
N GLY A 833 -19.53 -53.41 -27.87
CA GLY A 833 -19.15 -53.23 -26.45
C GLY A 833 -19.14 -51.79 -25.95
N LYS A 834 -19.53 -50.84 -26.76
CA LYS A 834 -19.68 -49.43 -26.40
C LYS A 834 -20.91 -49.23 -25.52
N VAL A 835 -20.97 -48.08 -24.82
CA VAL A 835 -22.07 -47.69 -23.99
C VAL A 835 -22.49 -46.27 -24.39
N LYS A 836 -23.78 -46.04 -24.63
CA LYS A 836 -24.33 -44.72 -24.82
C LYS A 836 -24.66 -44.13 -23.43
N LEU A 837 -24.01 -43.05 -23.09
CA LEU A 837 -24.34 -42.24 -21.92
C LEU A 837 -25.43 -41.21 -22.35
N HIS A 838 -26.64 -41.41 -21.83
CA HIS A 838 -27.73 -40.45 -21.96
C HIS A 838 -27.82 -39.62 -20.68
N MET A 839 -27.72 -38.31 -20.80
CA MET A 839 -27.69 -37.37 -19.65
C MET A 839 -28.81 -36.36 -19.75
N THR A 840 -29.41 -36.04 -18.60
CA THR A 840 -30.37 -34.95 -18.43
C THR A 840 -29.78 -33.98 -17.40
N ILE A 841 -29.40 -32.78 -17.79
CA ILE A 841 -28.77 -31.77 -16.97
C ILE A 841 -29.71 -30.58 -16.80
N THR A 842 -29.98 -30.21 -15.56
CA THR A 842 -30.85 -29.09 -15.18
C THR A 842 -30.00 -27.98 -14.57
N GLN A 843 -30.15 -26.73 -15.04
CA GLN A 843 -29.65 -25.49 -14.45
C GLN A 843 -30.82 -24.78 -13.76
N SER A 844 -30.55 -24.23 -12.55
CA SER A 844 -31.56 -23.50 -11.77
C SER A 844 -30.89 -22.38 -10.93
N GLU A 845 -31.69 -21.55 -10.29
CA GLU A 845 -31.29 -20.41 -9.42
C GLU A 845 -30.59 -19.25 -10.18
N VAL A 846 -30.88 -19.09 -11.46
CA VAL A 846 -30.36 -18.01 -12.32
C VAL A 846 -31.53 -17.37 -13.12
N ASP A 847 -31.26 -16.26 -13.81
CA ASP A 847 -32.23 -15.68 -14.74
C ASP A 847 -32.22 -16.40 -16.10
N ASP A 848 -33.18 -16.03 -16.97
CA ASP A 848 -33.38 -16.68 -18.27
C ASP A 848 -32.24 -16.41 -19.27
N HIS A 849 -31.42 -15.41 -19.01
CA HIS A 849 -30.28 -15.00 -19.86
C HIS A 849 -28.95 -15.63 -19.45
N PHE A 850 -28.86 -16.17 -18.23
CA PHE A 850 -27.64 -16.76 -17.71
C PHE A 850 -27.24 -18.00 -18.53
N VAL A 851 -26.02 -18.07 -19.02
CA VAL A 851 -25.52 -19.14 -19.86
C VAL A 851 -24.25 -19.75 -19.29
N MET A 852 -24.08 -21.06 -19.32
CA MET A 852 -22.86 -21.71 -18.93
C MET A 852 -22.53 -22.93 -19.78
N LEU A 853 -21.22 -23.22 -19.92
CA LEU A 853 -20.67 -24.44 -20.52
C LEU A 853 -20.24 -25.37 -19.38
N VAL A 854 -21.08 -26.36 -19.07
CA VAL A 854 -20.90 -27.24 -17.89
C VAL A 854 -20.06 -28.46 -18.26
N PRO A 855 -18.89 -28.69 -17.63
CA PRO A 855 -18.01 -29.82 -17.96
C PRO A 855 -18.55 -31.16 -17.43
N VAL A 856 -18.45 -32.16 -18.29
CA VAL A 856 -18.90 -33.55 -18.00
C VAL A 856 -17.70 -34.47 -17.90
N PHE A 857 -17.70 -35.30 -16.88
CA PHE A 857 -16.62 -36.25 -16.56
C PHE A 857 -17.11 -37.67 -16.42
N VAL A 858 -16.24 -38.62 -16.77
CA VAL A 858 -16.44 -40.05 -16.55
C VAL A 858 -15.20 -40.69 -15.90
N ASP A 859 -15.40 -41.70 -15.08
CA ASP A 859 -14.32 -42.50 -14.50
C ASP A 859 -14.40 -43.94 -14.99
N PHE A 860 -13.40 -44.39 -15.72
CA PHE A 860 -13.21 -45.78 -16.14
C PHE A 860 -12.36 -46.59 -15.15
N GLY A 861 -12.01 -46.01 -13.96
CA GLY A 861 -11.22 -46.64 -12.90
C GLY A 861 -9.80 -46.11 -12.76
N LYS A 862 -9.46 -45.06 -13.52
CA LYS A 862 -8.18 -44.34 -13.45
C LYS A 862 -8.32 -42.89 -12.95
N GLY A 863 -9.51 -42.54 -12.45
CA GLY A 863 -9.90 -41.17 -12.08
C GLY A 863 -10.80 -40.53 -13.13
N MET A 864 -11.35 -39.38 -12.76
CA MET A 864 -12.26 -38.62 -13.61
C MET A 864 -11.55 -38.06 -14.85
N ALA A 865 -12.09 -38.36 -16.03
CA ALA A 865 -11.63 -37.82 -17.31
C ALA A 865 -12.75 -36.95 -17.90
N ARG A 866 -12.39 -35.76 -18.40
CA ARG A 866 -13.34 -34.87 -19.08
C ARG A 866 -13.68 -35.43 -20.45
N ILE A 867 -14.98 -35.56 -20.75
CA ILE A 867 -15.48 -36.06 -22.05
C ILE A 867 -16.12 -34.97 -22.91
N GLY A 868 -16.33 -33.78 -22.36
CA GLY A 868 -16.92 -32.67 -23.07
C GLY A 868 -17.53 -31.65 -22.13
N GLN A 869 -18.33 -30.75 -22.71
CA GLN A 869 -19.11 -29.76 -21.97
C GLN A 869 -20.49 -29.57 -22.62
N VAL A 870 -21.48 -29.22 -21.81
CA VAL A 870 -22.87 -28.99 -22.28
C VAL A 870 -23.24 -27.54 -22.05
N GLY A 871 -23.65 -26.85 -23.12
CA GLY A 871 -24.15 -25.48 -23.03
C GLY A 871 -25.60 -25.48 -22.52
N ILE A 872 -25.88 -24.69 -21.49
CA ILE A 872 -27.21 -24.54 -20.91
C ILE A 872 -27.52 -23.07 -20.63
N ALA A 873 -28.75 -22.63 -20.93
CA ALA A 873 -29.16 -21.25 -20.74
C ALA A 873 -30.44 -21.18 -19.91
N GLY A 874 -30.50 -20.25 -18.94
CA GLY A 874 -31.63 -20.03 -18.04
C GLY A 874 -31.95 -21.20 -17.13
N ASN A 875 -33.07 -21.14 -16.43
CA ASN A 875 -33.58 -22.23 -15.59
C ASN A 875 -34.21 -23.31 -16.46
N THR A 876 -33.37 -24.12 -17.11
CA THR A 876 -33.80 -25.12 -18.10
C THR A 876 -33.15 -26.45 -17.89
N THR A 877 -33.65 -27.46 -18.63
CA THR A 877 -33.13 -28.83 -18.67
C THR A 877 -32.64 -29.13 -20.09
N ARG A 878 -31.46 -29.69 -20.22
CA ARG A 878 -30.84 -30.12 -21.49
C ARG A 878 -30.56 -31.61 -21.45
N THR A 879 -30.82 -32.30 -22.55
CA THR A 879 -30.41 -33.70 -22.73
C THR A 879 -29.22 -33.76 -23.68
N ALA A 880 -28.30 -34.66 -23.40
CA ALA A 880 -27.12 -34.94 -24.23
C ALA A 880 -26.77 -36.42 -24.26
N ASP A 881 -26.37 -36.90 -25.44
CA ASP A 881 -25.93 -38.26 -25.66
C ASP A 881 -24.45 -38.31 -26.03
N VAL A 882 -23.69 -39.19 -25.37
CA VAL A 882 -22.27 -39.42 -25.67
C VAL A 882 -22.01 -40.93 -25.80
N LEU A 883 -21.35 -41.35 -26.88
CA LEU A 883 -20.96 -42.75 -27.07
C LEU A 883 -19.59 -42.99 -26.40
N LEU A 884 -19.57 -43.77 -25.34
CA LEU A 884 -18.37 -44.13 -24.58
C LEU A 884 -17.77 -45.45 -25.10
N PRO A 885 -16.45 -45.62 -25.01
CA PRO A 885 -15.74 -46.84 -25.46
C PRO A 885 -16.13 -48.06 -24.59
N GLU A 886 -16.40 -47.85 -23.32
CA GLU A 886 -16.78 -48.88 -22.34
C GLU A 886 -17.68 -48.29 -21.23
N LYS A 887 -18.20 -49.13 -20.35
CA LYS A 887 -19.07 -48.71 -19.25
C LYS A 887 -18.24 -47.99 -18.17
N PRO A 888 -18.51 -46.71 -17.87
CA PRO A 888 -17.83 -45.97 -16.81
C PRO A 888 -18.28 -46.46 -15.43
N LYS A 889 -17.39 -46.36 -14.45
CA LYS A 889 -17.70 -46.60 -13.02
C LYS A 889 -18.48 -45.43 -12.40
N LYS A 890 -18.23 -44.21 -12.85
CA LYS A 890 -18.86 -43.00 -12.35
C LYS A 890 -19.01 -41.97 -13.45
N VAL A 891 -20.08 -41.22 -13.44
CA VAL A 891 -20.31 -40.01 -14.26
C VAL A 891 -20.56 -38.84 -13.31
N ALA A 892 -19.99 -37.68 -13.59
CA ALA A 892 -20.18 -36.49 -12.76
C ALA A 892 -20.12 -35.21 -13.60
N LEU A 893 -20.83 -34.19 -13.15
CA LEU A 893 -20.58 -32.81 -13.56
C LEU A 893 -19.48 -32.22 -12.69
N ASN A 894 -18.73 -31.28 -13.22
CA ASN A 894 -17.82 -30.39 -12.46
C ASN A 894 -16.92 -31.13 -11.45
N ALA A 895 -16.38 -32.31 -11.83
CA ALA A 895 -15.69 -33.21 -10.91
C ALA A 895 -14.45 -32.61 -10.25
N TYR A 896 -13.82 -31.62 -10.83
CA TYR A 896 -12.62 -30.94 -10.34
C TYR A 896 -12.88 -29.48 -9.95
N LYS A 897 -14.15 -29.11 -9.76
CA LYS A 897 -14.53 -27.73 -9.40
C LYS A 897 -14.11 -26.69 -10.46
N ASP A 898 -14.19 -27.07 -11.71
CA ASP A 898 -13.81 -26.21 -12.83
C ASP A 898 -14.72 -24.99 -13.00
N ILE A 899 -15.95 -25.06 -12.48
CA ILE A 899 -16.92 -23.97 -12.49
C ILE A 899 -17.48 -23.73 -11.09
N LEU A 900 -17.82 -22.47 -10.81
CA LEU A 900 -18.46 -22.07 -9.56
C LEU A 900 -19.97 -22.41 -9.63
N GLU A 901 -20.47 -23.14 -8.64
CA GLU A 901 -21.86 -23.55 -8.48
C GLU A 901 -22.31 -23.52 -7.02
N ARG A 902 -23.65 -23.56 -6.76
CA ARG A 902 -24.24 -23.69 -5.42
C ARG A 902 -24.44 -25.14 -4.99
#